data_4754f41edcfbf4c992c3735a6b1f822b
#
_entry.id   4754f41edcfbf4c992c3735a6b1f822b
#
_cell.length_a   1.000
_cell.length_b   1.000
_cell.length_c   1.000
_cell.angle_alpha   90.00
_cell.angle_beta   90.00
_cell.angle_gamma   90.00
#
_symmetry.space_group_name_H-M   'P 1'
#
loop_
_entity.id
_entity.type
_entity.pdbx_description
1 polymer ?
#
loop_
_entity_poly.entity_id
_entity_poly.type
_entity_poly.pdbx_seq_one_letter_code
_entity_poly.pdbx_strand_id
1 'polypeptide(L)'
;MTRWCAALMIVASSGSCAAEHEGPPARDCRLVVWAQPQGGGAGELRVVGSWDDWAAPGRALEARDSGWYVAGIELPAGDYGYLVVEDGAARVDALNPLTTFRAGDELEVSLARVADCGEPALAVEAVAVEGEVVHIDAQFLTARDGEMLAPASLGGSPGLEWIQPSAATGNLQASVEGLGRGRHRVALTAADAAGREASAEVSVFVDPIAARWSDGILYQVVTDRFRGPGGAYLDAPETPASRAGGTLDGVRAAIEDGSLAQLGVSALWLSPVYLNPDADRLGTDGRLYSSYHGYWVLESRTVDGRIGGEPALRELIDLAHGEGLGVVLDVIPNHVYEDHAVVPSASAAGWFNTHGHTEECVCGTPTCPWSDYQETCWFAPYLPDLRLEKPEAMDFSMAEIAWWVDEFDVDGLRIDAVSMMPRAASRRVADLLRSSAAPGSDRLLVGEVFTGGGTGGIDGLRYYLGPQGLDSVFDFPLMWSLRATLSGAEGFASLDALLDEEDAALEGSGALLARMLGNHDTPRFVSSLVGDHLGDPWDEPASQPEGADAESAAVLERAALGWTLQMTLPGMPVIYYGDELGLAGANDPDCRRVMPDPATLSPARQQLLAHARALGQLRRATPALRSSFRETLLVGADTYAYARFEADPDTTLGAGVAIVLLSRADADQSLTLPGGSVPAGRYVDALDADFEVELGEGSTQLTLGPRSSRVLVQAQR
;
A
#
# COMPACT_ATOMS: atom_id res chain seq x y z
N MET A 1 -27.57 20.46 -13.57
CA MET A 1 -26.90 21.77 -13.69
C MET A 1 -27.14 22.58 -12.42
N THR A 2 -26.36 22.36 -11.36
CA THR A 2 -26.31 23.30 -10.19
C THR A 2 -25.71 22.57 -8.98
N ARG A 3 -24.42 22.20 -9.03
CA ARG A 3 -23.64 21.78 -7.83
C ARG A 3 -22.13 21.96 -7.95
N TRP A 4 -21.66 22.80 -8.87
CA TRP A 4 -20.21 23.05 -9.11
C TRP A 4 -19.72 24.43 -8.64
N CYS A 5 -20.45 25.12 -7.76
CA CYS A 5 -20.05 26.47 -7.28
C CYS A 5 -19.69 26.54 -5.78
N ALA A 6 -19.44 25.43 -5.09
CA ALA A 6 -19.17 25.49 -3.65
C ALA A 6 -17.71 25.17 -3.23
N ALA A 7 -16.83 24.81 -4.16
CA ALA A 7 -15.43 24.52 -3.83
C ALA A 7 -14.42 25.60 -4.23
N LEU A 8 -14.87 26.75 -4.74
CA LEU A 8 -13.98 27.82 -5.24
C LEU A 8 -14.11 29.14 -4.46
N MET A 9 -14.42 29.12 -3.17
CA MET A 9 -14.58 30.35 -2.39
C MET A 9 -13.87 30.37 -1.03
N ILE A 10 -12.68 29.81 -0.91
CA ILE A 10 -11.81 30.00 0.29
C ILE A 10 -10.37 30.37 -0.13
N VAL A 11 -10.14 31.02 -1.24
CA VAL A 11 -8.83 31.66 -1.53
C VAL A 11 -9.07 33.05 -2.10
N ALA A 12 -9.66 33.91 -1.30
CA ALA A 12 -9.71 35.34 -1.62
C ALA A 12 -9.79 36.16 -0.35
N SER A 13 -8.72 36.18 0.45
CA SER A 13 -8.39 37.33 1.33
C SER A 13 -7.02 37.14 1.98
N SER A 14 -5.96 37.14 1.19
CA SER A 14 -4.65 37.64 1.62
C SER A 14 -4.05 38.35 0.44
N GLY A 15 -4.28 39.67 0.41
CA GLY A 15 -3.64 40.54 -0.54
C GLY A 15 -2.12 40.54 -0.32
N SER A 16 -1.43 39.64 -0.97
CA SER A 16 -0.04 39.86 -1.33
C SER A 16 -0.07 40.45 -2.73
N CYS A 17 0.47 41.63 -2.90
CA CYS A 17 0.78 42.20 -4.21
C CYS A 17 1.85 41.33 -4.88
N ALA A 18 1.47 40.18 -5.43
CA ALA A 18 2.19 39.60 -6.52
C ALA A 18 1.96 40.51 -7.72
N ALA A 19 3.01 41.00 -8.37
CA ALA A 19 2.88 41.66 -9.67
C ALA A 19 2.10 40.69 -10.57
N GLU A 20 1.03 41.15 -11.19
CA GLU A 20 0.30 40.39 -12.20
C GLU A 20 1.33 40.03 -13.29
N HIS A 21 1.65 38.77 -13.40
CA HIS A 21 2.52 38.27 -14.45
C HIS A 21 1.67 38.15 -15.72
N GLU A 22 1.99 38.98 -16.70
CA GLU A 22 1.37 38.87 -18.04
C GLU A 22 2.05 37.74 -18.80
N GLY A 23 1.45 36.58 -18.87
CA GLY A 23 1.95 35.41 -19.60
C GLY A 23 1.88 34.11 -18.81
N PRO A 24 2.28 32.98 -19.41
CA PRO A 24 2.42 31.71 -18.70
C PRO A 24 3.44 31.83 -17.56
N PRO A 25 3.23 31.15 -16.44
CA PRO A 25 4.19 31.17 -15.34
C PRO A 25 5.56 30.64 -15.82
N ALA A 26 6.61 31.37 -15.48
CA ALA A 26 7.99 30.91 -15.72
C ALA A 26 8.37 29.89 -14.65
N ARG A 27 9.18 28.90 -15.03
CA ARG A 27 9.73 27.94 -14.08
C ARG A 27 10.68 28.63 -13.11
N ASP A 28 10.46 28.44 -11.82
CA ASP A 28 11.44 28.79 -10.78
C ASP A 28 12.17 27.49 -10.36
N CYS A 29 13.40 27.33 -10.87
CA CYS A 29 14.23 26.16 -10.60
C CYS A 29 15.27 26.44 -9.52
N ARG A 30 15.09 27.46 -8.69
CA ARG A 30 15.92 27.66 -7.52
C ARG A 30 15.57 26.62 -6.46
N LEU A 31 16.58 26.10 -5.78
CA LEU A 31 16.33 25.43 -4.51
C LEU A 31 15.87 26.50 -3.50
N VAL A 32 14.65 26.37 -3.00
CA VAL A 32 14.11 27.26 -1.97
C VAL A 32 14.00 26.50 -0.66
N VAL A 33 14.79 26.92 0.34
CA VAL A 33 14.80 26.30 1.68
C VAL A 33 14.08 27.24 2.64
N TRP A 34 13.05 26.73 3.32
CA TRP A 34 12.33 27.42 4.40
C TRP A 34 12.65 26.74 5.72
N ALA A 35 12.93 27.52 6.75
CA ALA A 35 13.16 26.97 8.08
C ALA A 35 12.65 27.89 9.18
N GLN A 36 12.35 27.30 10.35
CA GLN A 36 12.09 28.01 11.61
C GLN A 36 13.15 27.64 12.63
N PRO A 37 13.57 28.59 13.52
CA PRO A 37 14.43 28.29 14.64
C PRO A 37 13.77 27.29 15.60
N GLN A 38 14.47 26.25 16.00
CA GLN A 38 13.97 25.26 16.95
C GLN A 38 14.05 25.74 18.43
N GLY A 39 14.96 26.65 18.72
CA GLY A 39 15.22 27.12 20.08
C GLY A 39 14.42 28.34 20.55
N GLY A 40 13.47 28.87 19.76
CA GLY A 40 12.67 30.05 20.09
C GLY A 40 13.46 31.37 20.16
N GLY A 41 14.72 31.38 19.79
CA GLY A 41 15.63 32.54 19.72
C GLY A 41 15.81 33.05 18.28
N ALA A 42 16.36 34.26 18.12
CA ALA A 42 16.79 34.78 16.80
C ALA A 42 18.15 34.19 16.42
N GLY A 43 18.21 32.84 16.28
CA GLY A 43 19.40 32.14 15.81
C GLY A 43 19.73 32.46 14.36
N GLU A 44 21.01 32.42 13.99
CA GLU A 44 21.41 32.53 12.60
C GLU A 44 21.19 31.21 11.88
N LEU A 45 20.18 31.16 10.99
CA LEU A 45 19.92 30.00 10.15
C LEU A 45 20.72 30.07 8.85
N ARG A 46 21.37 28.96 8.51
CA ARG A 46 22.17 28.79 7.30
C ARG A 46 21.81 27.47 6.62
N VAL A 47 22.19 27.31 5.37
CA VAL A 47 22.12 26.05 4.63
C VAL A 47 23.48 25.72 4.03
N VAL A 48 23.88 24.45 4.15
CA VAL A 48 25.06 23.86 3.53
C VAL A 48 24.65 22.72 2.65
N GLY A 49 25.38 22.43 1.58
CA GLY A 49 24.98 21.36 0.69
C GLY A 49 26.09 20.84 -0.22
N SER A 50 25.76 19.82 -1.01
CA SER A 50 26.68 19.16 -1.92
C SER A 50 27.16 20.06 -3.07
N TRP A 51 26.48 21.16 -3.36
CA TRP A 51 26.84 22.12 -4.43
C TRP A 51 28.15 22.89 -4.19
N ASP A 52 28.62 22.94 -2.97
CA ASP A 52 29.86 23.64 -2.57
C ASP A 52 30.73 22.77 -1.64
N ASP A 53 30.59 21.45 -1.76
CA ASP A 53 31.31 20.47 -0.93
C ASP A 53 31.12 20.71 0.59
N TRP A 54 29.89 21.07 0.98
CA TRP A 54 29.50 21.28 2.37
C TRP A 54 30.27 22.43 3.07
N ALA A 55 30.69 23.44 2.30
CA ALA A 55 31.56 24.52 2.78
C ALA A 55 30.87 25.34 3.90
N ALA A 56 31.52 25.39 5.09
CA ALA A 56 31.09 26.24 6.19
C ALA A 56 31.52 27.72 5.94
N PRO A 57 30.70 28.68 6.39
CA PRO A 57 29.53 28.58 7.26
C PRO A 57 28.23 28.33 6.51
N GLY A 58 28.24 28.16 5.19
CA GLY A 58 27.07 27.99 4.35
C GLY A 58 26.35 29.32 4.04
N ARG A 59 25.23 29.20 3.30
CA ARG A 59 24.41 30.36 2.88
C ARG A 59 23.40 30.74 3.95
N ALA A 60 23.36 32.03 4.32
CA ALA A 60 22.41 32.54 5.31
C ALA A 60 20.97 32.52 4.76
N LEU A 61 20.00 32.19 5.60
CA LEU A 61 18.59 32.36 5.32
C LEU A 61 18.16 33.76 5.77
N GLU A 62 17.31 34.40 4.96
CA GLU A 62 16.75 35.72 5.23
C GLU A 62 15.49 35.60 6.09
N ALA A 63 15.42 36.37 7.16
CA ALA A 63 14.24 36.43 8.02
C ALA A 63 13.03 37.04 7.30
N ARG A 64 11.84 36.51 7.58
CA ARG A 64 10.53 37.03 7.16
C ARG A 64 9.71 37.44 8.36
N ASP A 65 8.76 38.35 8.16
CA ASP A 65 7.92 38.92 9.24
C ASP A 65 7.09 37.86 10.02
N SER A 66 6.89 36.68 9.40
CA SER A 66 6.15 35.53 9.97
C SER A 66 6.98 34.66 10.94
N GLY A 67 8.24 35.00 11.21
CA GLY A 67 9.15 34.17 11.98
C GLY A 67 9.77 33.01 11.18
N TRP A 68 9.53 32.96 9.88
CA TRP A 68 10.19 32.07 8.95
C TRP A 68 11.47 32.67 8.39
N TYR A 69 12.37 31.80 7.99
CA TYR A 69 13.60 32.16 7.28
C TYR A 69 13.62 31.45 5.94
N VAL A 70 14.13 32.10 4.89
CA VAL A 70 14.16 31.56 3.53
C VAL A 70 15.49 31.83 2.84
N ALA A 71 15.97 30.85 2.07
CA ALA A 71 17.07 31.04 1.11
C ALA A 71 16.63 30.50 -0.26
N GLY A 72 16.86 31.31 -1.32
CA GLY A 72 16.78 30.87 -2.70
C GLY A 72 18.19 30.65 -3.25
N ILE A 73 18.47 29.47 -3.78
CA ILE A 73 19.79 29.06 -4.28
C ILE A 73 19.65 28.69 -5.76
N GLU A 74 20.33 29.44 -6.63
CA GLU A 74 20.43 29.06 -8.04
C GLU A 74 21.48 27.96 -8.19
N LEU A 75 21.05 26.82 -8.72
CA LEU A 75 21.86 25.65 -8.98
C LEU A 75 21.61 25.12 -10.40
N PRO A 76 22.59 24.48 -11.03
CA PRO A 76 22.32 23.67 -12.22
C PRO A 76 21.26 22.59 -11.96
N ALA A 77 20.66 22.06 -13.01
CA ALA A 77 19.78 20.88 -12.87
C ALA A 77 20.53 19.69 -12.27
N GLY A 78 19.89 19.00 -11.33
CA GLY A 78 20.47 17.85 -10.66
C GLY A 78 19.94 17.64 -9.26
N ASP A 79 20.43 16.59 -8.62
CA ASP A 79 20.09 16.22 -7.24
C ASP A 79 21.16 16.74 -6.27
N TYR A 80 20.71 17.33 -5.16
CA TYR A 80 21.57 17.95 -4.17
C TYR A 80 21.20 17.54 -2.77
N GLY A 81 22.18 17.01 -2.01
CA GLY A 81 22.05 16.85 -0.57
C GLY A 81 22.26 18.16 0.18
N TYR A 82 21.47 18.46 1.22
CA TYR A 82 21.66 19.66 2.02
C TYR A 82 21.23 19.50 3.47
N LEU A 83 21.72 20.39 4.34
CA LEU A 83 21.35 20.50 5.75
C LEU A 83 21.06 21.95 6.11
N VAL A 84 20.09 22.14 7.00
CA VAL A 84 19.87 23.40 7.68
C VAL A 84 20.79 23.47 8.91
N VAL A 85 21.51 24.59 9.07
CA VAL A 85 22.43 24.82 10.17
C VAL A 85 21.88 25.94 11.06
N GLU A 86 21.69 25.66 12.34
CA GLU A 86 21.23 26.60 13.35
C GLU A 86 22.31 26.69 14.46
N ASP A 87 22.89 27.88 14.67
CA ASP A 87 23.94 28.13 15.65
C ASP A 87 25.13 27.12 15.60
N GLY A 88 25.45 26.66 14.38
CA GLY A 88 26.52 25.69 14.13
C GLY A 88 26.10 24.21 14.22
N ALA A 89 24.88 23.92 14.63
CA ALA A 89 24.33 22.55 14.61
C ALA A 89 23.58 22.27 13.32
N ALA A 90 24.00 21.23 12.60
CA ALA A 90 23.39 20.82 11.35
C ALA A 90 22.23 19.83 11.58
N ARG A 91 21.14 19.97 10.81
CA ARG A 91 19.98 19.08 10.85
C ARG A 91 19.35 18.91 9.49
N VAL A 92 18.63 17.81 9.30
CA VAL A 92 17.75 17.59 8.14
C VAL A 92 16.66 18.67 8.14
N ASP A 93 16.26 19.12 6.95
CA ASP A 93 15.14 20.03 6.77
C ASP A 93 13.83 19.34 7.09
N ALA A 94 13.16 19.76 8.16
CA ALA A 94 11.91 19.18 8.62
C ALA A 94 10.74 19.37 7.61
N LEU A 95 10.86 20.31 6.68
CA LEU A 95 9.86 20.57 5.63
C LEU A 95 10.12 19.76 4.37
N ASN A 96 11.31 19.17 4.24
CA ASN A 96 11.63 18.31 3.11
C ASN A 96 11.67 16.83 3.57
N PRO A 97 10.67 16.04 3.23
CA PRO A 97 10.60 14.64 3.65
C PRO A 97 11.58 13.73 2.92
N LEU A 98 12.03 14.19 1.74
CA LEU A 98 12.92 13.40 0.92
C LEU A 98 14.34 13.53 1.45
N THR A 99 14.93 12.39 1.81
CA THR A 99 16.27 12.33 2.35
C THR A 99 17.13 11.34 1.56
N THR A 100 18.44 11.53 1.68
CA THR A 100 19.49 10.66 1.17
C THR A 100 20.64 10.67 2.17
N PHE A 101 21.76 10.04 1.81
CA PHE A 101 22.94 10.01 2.66
C PHE A 101 24.11 10.72 1.99
N ARG A 102 24.94 11.37 2.80
CA ARG A 102 26.14 12.04 2.32
C ARG A 102 27.25 11.01 2.06
N ALA A 103 27.85 11.09 0.87
CA ALA A 103 28.99 10.23 0.56
C ALA A 103 30.15 10.46 1.56
N GLY A 104 30.71 9.38 2.05
CA GLY A 104 31.91 9.37 2.89
C GLY A 104 31.66 9.17 4.38
N ASP A 105 30.67 9.82 4.99
CA ASP A 105 30.31 9.62 6.40
C ASP A 105 28.88 9.11 6.63
N GLU A 106 28.12 8.92 5.53
CA GLU A 106 26.78 8.34 5.57
C GLU A 106 25.79 9.10 6.48
N LEU A 107 26.04 10.40 6.67
CA LEU A 107 25.10 11.25 7.39
C LEU A 107 23.83 11.46 6.57
N GLU A 108 22.67 11.23 7.17
CA GLU A 108 21.38 11.52 6.53
C GLU A 108 21.23 13.03 6.27
N VAL A 109 20.88 13.39 5.04
CA VAL A 109 20.73 14.76 4.56
C VAL A 109 19.44 14.91 3.77
N SER A 110 18.87 16.11 3.72
CA SER A 110 17.72 16.40 2.85
C SER A 110 18.14 16.32 1.39
N LEU A 111 17.29 15.77 0.52
CA LEU A 111 17.50 15.67 -0.91
C LEU A 111 16.63 16.69 -1.64
N ALA A 112 17.24 17.55 -2.45
CA ALA A 112 16.55 18.47 -3.34
C ALA A 112 16.82 18.11 -4.80
N ARG A 113 15.77 18.14 -5.62
CA ARG A 113 15.86 17.99 -7.07
C ARG A 113 15.65 19.35 -7.74
N VAL A 114 16.63 19.80 -8.48
CA VAL A 114 16.60 21.06 -9.24
C VAL A 114 16.36 20.73 -10.71
N ALA A 115 15.25 21.22 -11.24
CA ALA A 115 14.86 20.98 -12.62
C ALA A 115 15.66 21.87 -13.60
N ASP A 116 15.74 21.48 -14.87
CA ASP A 116 16.33 22.32 -15.92
C ASP A 116 15.36 23.42 -16.35
N CYS A 117 15.70 24.66 -16.04
CA CYS A 117 14.96 25.84 -16.50
C CYS A 117 15.38 26.33 -17.89
N GLY A 118 16.30 25.68 -18.55
CA GLY A 118 16.63 25.96 -19.96
C GLY A 118 15.53 25.50 -20.92
N GLU A 119 14.70 24.53 -20.47
CA GLU A 119 13.60 23.93 -21.22
C GLU A 119 12.24 24.30 -20.62
N PRO A 120 11.17 24.42 -21.44
CA PRO A 120 9.81 24.53 -20.93
C PRO A 120 9.35 23.22 -20.26
N ALA A 121 8.20 23.26 -19.58
CA ALA A 121 7.61 22.04 -19.02
C ALA A 121 6.08 22.03 -19.17
N LEU A 122 5.50 20.85 -19.17
CA LEU A 122 4.08 20.61 -18.97
C LEU A 122 3.88 20.09 -17.54
N ALA A 123 3.15 20.83 -16.73
CA ALA A 123 2.72 20.40 -15.40
C ALA A 123 1.26 19.95 -15.50
N VAL A 124 1.00 18.68 -15.22
CA VAL A 124 -0.38 18.18 -15.09
C VAL A 124 -0.91 18.60 -13.73
N GLU A 125 -2.01 19.33 -13.71
CA GLU A 125 -2.61 19.88 -12.48
C GLU A 125 -3.74 19.01 -11.94
N ALA A 126 -4.55 18.47 -12.85
CA ALA A 126 -5.65 17.58 -12.49
C ALA A 126 -5.96 16.58 -13.60
N VAL A 127 -6.45 15.43 -13.19
CA VAL A 127 -6.98 14.40 -14.07
C VAL A 127 -8.32 13.92 -13.51
N ALA A 128 -9.33 13.82 -14.37
CA ALA A 128 -10.64 13.30 -14.00
C ALA A 128 -11.09 12.27 -15.04
N VAL A 129 -11.66 11.16 -14.57
CA VAL A 129 -12.22 10.12 -15.41
C VAL A 129 -13.74 10.15 -15.28
N GLU A 130 -14.45 10.37 -16.39
CA GLU A 130 -15.91 10.38 -16.46
C GLU A 130 -16.38 9.32 -17.48
N GLY A 131 -16.71 8.13 -17.00
CA GLY A 131 -17.00 6.99 -17.86
C GLY A 131 -15.75 6.54 -18.63
N GLU A 132 -15.80 6.62 -19.97
CA GLU A 132 -14.67 6.30 -20.87
C GLU A 132 -13.95 7.57 -21.38
N VAL A 133 -14.17 8.71 -20.74
CA VAL A 133 -13.55 9.99 -21.08
C VAL A 133 -12.59 10.42 -19.98
N VAL A 134 -11.37 10.72 -20.36
CA VAL A 134 -10.35 11.28 -19.46
C VAL A 134 -10.23 12.78 -19.75
N HIS A 135 -10.39 13.60 -18.73
CA HIS A 135 -10.16 15.04 -18.76
C HIS A 135 -8.85 15.37 -18.08
N ILE A 136 -8.02 16.19 -18.70
CA ILE A 136 -6.70 16.56 -18.21
C ILE A 136 -6.59 18.08 -18.18
N ASP A 137 -6.34 18.64 -17.00
CA ASP A 137 -5.93 20.02 -16.84
C ASP A 137 -4.40 20.09 -16.70
N ALA A 138 -3.75 20.91 -17.51
CA ALA A 138 -2.31 21.07 -17.50
C ALA A 138 -1.90 22.53 -17.64
N GLN A 139 -0.71 22.85 -17.16
CA GLN A 139 -0.09 24.16 -17.25
C GLN A 139 1.19 24.06 -18.09
N PHE A 140 1.28 24.85 -19.14
CA PHE A 140 2.56 25.09 -19.80
C PHE A 140 3.37 26.10 -19.00
N LEU A 141 4.57 25.73 -18.62
CA LEU A 141 5.54 26.55 -17.91
C LEU A 141 6.64 26.95 -18.86
N THR A 142 6.90 28.25 -19.02
CA THR A 142 7.96 28.72 -19.91
C THR A 142 9.33 28.38 -19.36
N ALA A 143 10.30 28.21 -20.25
CA ALA A 143 11.70 28.27 -19.87
C ALA A 143 12.08 29.63 -19.26
N ARG A 144 13.29 29.74 -18.68
CA ARG A 144 13.76 30.97 -17.98
C ARG A 144 13.71 32.23 -18.84
N ASP A 145 13.87 32.10 -20.16
CA ASP A 145 13.81 33.21 -21.11
C ASP A 145 12.39 33.71 -21.40
N GLY A 146 11.37 33.02 -20.94
CA GLY A 146 9.97 33.40 -21.05
C GLY A 146 9.35 33.18 -22.43
N GLU A 147 9.99 32.38 -23.31
CA GLU A 147 9.40 32.08 -24.63
C GLU A 147 8.03 31.38 -24.47
N MET A 148 7.06 31.92 -25.20
CA MET A 148 5.65 31.53 -25.06
C MET A 148 5.35 30.18 -25.74
N LEU A 149 4.28 29.53 -25.29
CA LEU A 149 3.70 28.35 -25.96
C LEU A 149 3.43 28.65 -27.44
N ALA A 150 3.83 27.77 -28.32
CA ALA A 150 3.40 27.74 -29.71
C ALA A 150 2.15 26.83 -29.86
N PRO A 151 0.91 27.38 -29.97
CA PRO A 151 -0.30 26.55 -29.94
C PRO A 151 -0.37 25.47 -31.05
N ALA A 152 0.31 25.71 -32.16
CA ALA A 152 0.37 24.76 -33.27
C ALA A 152 1.25 23.53 -32.99
N SER A 153 2.01 23.53 -31.89
CA SER A 153 2.88 22.40 -31.46
C SER A 153 2.17 21.41 -30.55
N LEU A 154 0.95 21.74 -30.10
CA LEU A 154 0.19 20.87 -29.21
C LEU A 154 -0.10 19.53 -29.85
N GLY A 155 0.28 18.46 -29.18
CA GLY A 155 0.15 17.07 -29.63
C GLY A 155 0.00 16.11 -28.47
N GLY A 156 0.05 14.82 -28.75
CA GLY A 156 -0.03 13.78 -27.73
C GLY A 156 -0.51 12.43 -28.27
N SER A 157 -1.04 11.61 -27.40
CA SER A 157 -1.59 10.28 -27.76
C SER A 157 -2.68 10.35 -28.81
N PRO A 158 -2.86 9.27 -29.61
CA PRO A 158 -3.98 9.19 -30.54
C PRO A 158 -5.34 9.42 -29.84
N GLY A 159 -6.16 10.27 -30.42
CA GLY A 159 -7.48 10.63 -29.86
C GLY A 159 -7.46 11.72 -28.82
N LEU A 160 -6.29 12.28 -28.47
CA LEU A 160 -6.21 13.44 -27.59
C LEU A 160 -6.73 14.70 -28.31
N GLU A 161 -7.68 15.38 -27.71
CA GLU A 161 -8.22 16.65 -28.18
C GLU A 161 -7.89 17.77 -27.18
N TRP A 162 -7.23 18.83 -27.65
CA TRP A 162 -6.96 20.02 -26.86
C TRP A 162 -8.16 20.95 -26.87
N ILE A 163 -8.66 21.32 -25.69
CA ILE A 163 -9.85 22.16 -25.50
C ILE A 163 -9.41 23.57 -25.08
N GLN A 164 -9.62 24.55 -25.96
CA GLN A 164 -9.36 25.97 -25.69
C GLN A 164 -7.99 26.28 -25.06
N PRO A 165 -6.87 25.89 -25.67
CA PRO A 165 -5.56 26.19 -25.12
C PRO A 165 -5.28 27.69 -25.10
N SER A 166 -4.77 28.22 -23.98
CA SER A 166 -4.42 29.59 -23.80
C SER A 166 -2.91 29.82 -23.83
N ALA A 167 -2.38 30.28 -24.95
CA ALA A 167 -0.96 30.66 -25.01
C ALA A 167 -0.63 31.82 -24.08
N ALA A 168 -1.61 32.69 -23.79
CA ALA A 168 -1.42 33.88 -22.94
C ALA A 168 -1.23 33.51 -21.45
N THR A 169 -1.88 32.47 -20.98
CA THR A 169 -1.79 32.03 -19.57
C THR A 169 -1.03 30.72 -19.40
N GLY A 170 -0.82 29.97 -20.47
CA GLY A 170 -0.29 28.62 -20.44
C GLY A 170 -1.27 27.54 -19.96
N ASN A 171 -2.53 27.92 -19.64
CA ASN A 171 -3.55 26.95 -19.22
C ASN A 171 -3.94 26.09 -20.41
N LEU A 172 -3.93 24.80 -20.22
CA LEU A 172 -4.23 23.78 -21.21
C LEU A 172 -5.27 22.81 -20.65
N GLN A 173 -6.28 22.51 -21.46
CA GLN A 173 -7.23 21.47 -21.17
C GLN A 173 -7.24 20.47 -22.33
N ALA A 174 -7.24 19.18 -22.00
CA ALA A 174 -7.34 18.14 -22.98
C ALA A 174 -8.36 17.08 -22.57
N SER A 175 -8.88 16.36 -23.54
CA SER A 175 -9.70 15.18 -23.32
C SER A 175 -9.28 14.04 -24.24
N VAL A 176 -9.48 12.81 -23.77
CA VAL A 176 -9.35 11.59 -24.58
C VAL A 176 -10.65 10.81 -24.41
N GLU A 177 -11.27 10.45 -25.52
CA GLU A 177 -12.52 9.69 -25.54
C GLU A 177 -12.27 8.25 -26.04
N GLY A 178 -13.17 7.32 -25.64
CA GLY A 178 -13.18 5.95 -26.15
C GLY A 178 -12.06 5.06 -25.60
N LEU A 179 -11.48 5.45 -24.47
CA LEU A 179 -10.61 4.57 -23.71
C LEU A 179 -11.46 3.46 -23.09
N GLY A 180 -11.19 2.22 -23.42
CA GLY A 180 -11.82 1.09 -22.77
C GLY A 180 -11.45 0.99 -21.29
N ARG A 181 -12.11 0.07 -20.58
CA ARG A 181 -11.75 -0.23 -19.19
C ARG A 181 -10.30 -0.68 -19.09
N GLY A 182 -9.58 -0.22 -18.07
CA GLY A 182 -8.19 -0.58 -17.82
C GLY A 182 -7.27 0.63 -17.64
N ARG A 183 -5.99 0.36 -17.54
CA ARG A 183 -4.95 1.38 -17.40
C ARG A 183 -4.50 1.87 -18.77
N HIS A 184 -4.34 3.18 -18.88
CA HIS A 184 -3.93 3.85 -20.12
C HIS A 184 -2.86 4.90 -19.83
N ARG A 185 -1.87 5.00 -20.70
CA ARG A 185 -0.88 6.08 -20.73
C ARG A 185 -1.28 7.09 -21.78
N VAL A 186 -1.45 8.32 -21.38
CA VAL A 186 -1.80 9.46 -22.25
C VAL A 186 -0.61 10.41 -22.29
N ALA A 187 0.05 10.49 -23.42
CA ALA A 187 1.14 11.44 -23.63
C ALA A 187 0.59 12.81 -24.03
N LEU A 188 1.15 13.86 -23.47
CA LEU A 188 0.93 15.26 -23.79
C LEU A 188 2.24 15.85 -24.31
N THR A 189 2.20 16.59 -25.42
CA THR A 189 3.38 17.28 -25.95
C THR A 189 3.03 18.72 -26.32
N ALA A 190 3.99 19.61 -26.12
CA ALA A 190 3.91 21.01 -26.52
C ALA A 190 5.33 21.51 -26.83
N ALA A 191 5.43 22.63 -27.57
CA ALA A 191 6.70 23.34 -27.71
C ALA A 191 6.51 24.84 -27.54
N ASP A 192 7.57 25.54 -27.18
CA ASP A 192 7.59 26.98 -27.18
C ASP A 192 7.84 27.58 -28.59
N ALA A 193 7.83 28.89 -28.68
CA ALA A 193 8.06 29.59 -29.96
C ALA A 193 9.49 29.45 -30.50
N ALA A 194 10.44 29.04 -29.65
CA ALA A 194 11.80 28.70 -30.06
C ALA A 194 11.95 27.24 -30.55
N GLY A 195 10.89 26.42 -30.40
CA GLY A 195 10.86 25.01 -30.82
C GLY A 195 11.43 24.05 -29.78
N ARG A 196 11.58 24.47 -28.51
CA ARG A 196 11.96 23.57 -27.41
C ARG A 196 10.72 22.81 -26.94
N GLU A 197 10.86 21.50 -26.79
CA GLU A 197 9.76 20.61 -26.47
C GLU A 197 9.55 20.45 -24.96
N ALA A 198 8.29 20.34 -24.58
CA ALA A 198 7.85 19.91 -23.26
C ALA A 198 6.91 18.71 -23.41
N SER A 199 7.07 17.71 -22.57
CA SER A 199 6.20 16.54 -22.55
C SER A 199 5.77 16.20 -21.12
N ALA A 200 4.59 15.58 -21.02
CA ALA A 200 4.12 14.94 -19.80
C ALA A 200 3.40 13.66 -20.18
N GLU A 201 3.44 12.67 -19.30
CA GLU A 201 2.68 11.44 -19.43
C GLU A 201 1.72 11.33 -18.25
N VAL A 202 0.49 10.93 -18.55
CA VAL A 202 -0.57 10.70 -17.57
C VAL A 202 -0.92 9.23 -17.61
N SER A 203 -0.70 8.51 -16.51
CA SER A 203 -1.18 7.14 -16.36
C SER A 203 -2.49 7.17 -15.59
N VAL A 204 -3.57 6.66 -16.20
CA VAL A 204 -4.92 6.66 -15.62
C VAL A 204 -5.52 5.27 -15.66
N PHE A 205 -6.36 4.97 -14.68
CA PHE A 205 -7.16 3.76 -14.68
C PHE A 205 -8.62 4.12 -14.99
N VAL A 206 -9.12 3.64 -16.13
CA VAL A 206 -10.50 3.81 -16.53
C VAL A 206 -11.33 2.67 -15.96
N ASP A 207 -11.90 2.90 -14.80
CA ASP A 207 -12.87 1.99 -14.18
C ASP A 207 -13.95 2.79 -13.45
N PRO A 208 -15.24 2.61 -13.81
CA PRO A 208 -16.33 3.28 -13.11
C PRO A 208 -16.58 2.74 -11.69
N ILE A 209 -15.93 1.63 -11.29
CA ILE A 209 -16.27 0.88 -10.05
C ILE A 209 -15.25 1.13 -8.93
N ALA A 210 -13.98 1.30 -9.21
CA ALA A 210 -12.92 1.45 -8.20
C ALA A 210 -12.42 2.89 -8.12
N ALA A 211 -13.08 3.71 -7.32
CA ALA A 211 -12.67 5.10 -7.17
C ALA A 211 -11.50 5.31 -6.18
N ARG A 212 -11.26 4.38 -5.25
CA ARG A 212 -10.24 4.48 -4.20
C ARG A 212 -9.80 3.11 -3.70
N TRP A 213 -8.54 2.97 -3.27
CA TRP A 213 -8.01 1.74 -2.68
C TRP A 213 -8.75 1.30 -1.41
N SER A 214 -9.24 2.25 -0.61
CA SER A 214 -10.10 1.97 0.57
C SER A 214 -11.40 1.24 0.21
N ASP A 215 -11.89 1.38 -1.01
CA ASP A 215 -13.10 0.73 -1.49
C ASP A 215 -12.85 -0.72 -1.93
N GLY A 216 -11.58 -1.05 -2.18
CA GLY A 216 -11.14 -2.30 -2.75
C GLY A 216 -10.89 -3.43 -1.76
N ILE A 217 -10.57 -4.60 -2.33
CA ILE A 217 -10.10 -5.81 -1.64
C ILE A 217 -8.85 -6.26 -2.39
N LEU A 218 -7.72 -6.34 -1.69
CA LEU A 218 -6.45 -6.83 -2.22
C LEU A 218 -6.36 -8.35 -2.00
N TYR A 219 -5.98 -9.11 -3.04
CA TYR A 219 -5.80 -10.55 -2.95
C TYR A 219 -4.34 -10.93 -3.14
N GLN A 220 -3.71 -11.46 -2.10
CA GLN A 220 -2.30 -11.89 -2.11
C GLN A 220 -2.16 -13.28 -2.72
N VAL A 221 -1.32 -13.39 -3.73
CA VAL A 221 -0.99 -14.63 -4.42
C VAL A 221 0.50 -14.96 -4.23
N VAL A 222 0.81 -16.14 -3.69
CA VAL A 222 2.13 -16.76 -3.87
C VAL A 222 2.07 -17.57 -5.15
N THR A 223 2.65 -17.04 -6.23
CA THR A 223 2.46 -17.54 -7.60
C THR A 223 2.74 -19.04 -7.73
N ASP A 224 3.86 -19.52 -7.16
CA ASP A 224 4.25 -20.94 -7.21
C ASP A 224 3.26 -21.88 -6.50
N ARG A 225 2.43 -21.35 -5.58
CA ARG A 225 1.50 -22.12 -4.74
C ARG A 225 0.06 -22.04 -5.19
N PHE A 226 -0.26 -21.16 -6.14
CA PHE A 226 -1.65 -20.83 -6.44
C PHE A 226 -2.27 -21.82 -7.42
N ARG A 227 -1.98 -21.69 -8.71
CA ARG A 227 -2.45 -22.59 -9.76
C ARG A 227 -1.38 -22.77 -10.83
N GLY A 228 -1.33 -23.94 -11.44
CA GLY A 228 -0.44 -24.25 -12.57
C GLY A 228 -0.99 -23.78 -13.91
N PRO A 229 -0.27 -24.12 -15.01
CA PRO A 229 -0.67 -23.78 -16.37
C PRO A 229 -2.11 -24.21 -16.67
N GLY A 230 -2.86 -23.34 -17.36
CA GLY A 230 -4.28 -23.57 -17.68
C GLY A 230 -5.21 -23.60 -16.47
N GLY A 231 -4.78 -23.06 -15.32
CA GLY A 231 -5.58 -22.99 -14.10
C GLY A 231 -5.64 -24.29 -13.29
N ALA A 232 -4.80 -25.27 -13.58
CA ALA A 232 -4.78 -26.55 -12.89
C ALA A 232 -4.41 -26.38 -11.41
N TYR A 233 -5.16 -27.03 -10.51
CA TYR A 233 -4.77 -27.12 -9.09
C TYR A 233 -3.57 -28.04 -8.95
N LEU A 234 -2.68 -27.70 -8.03
CA LEU A 234 -1.37 -28.33 -7.88
C LEU A 234 -1.40 -29.44 -6.82
N ASP A 235 -0.58 -30.45 -7.02
CA ASP A 235 -0.24 -31.37 -5.96
C ASP A 235 0.71 -30.73 -4.96
N ALA A 236 0.72 -31.22 -3.72
CA ALA A 236 1.66 -30.78 -2.71
C ALA A 236 3.10 -31.02 -3.20
N PRO A 237 4.02 -30.07 -3.01
CA PRO A 237 5.42 -30.25 -3.39
C PRO A 237 6.11 -31.35 -2.57
N GLU A 238 7.28 -31.81 -3.02
CA GLU A 238 8.03 -32.89 -2.37
C GLU A 238 8.35 -32.56 -0.89
N THR A 239 8.71 -31.30 -0.62
CA THR A 239 8.84 -30.77 0.74
C THR A 239 8.08 -29.45 0.83
N PRO A 240 7.70 -28.95 2.02
CA PRO A 240 7.00 -27.68 2.16
C PRO A 240 7.75 -26.50 1.52
N ALA A 241 9.08 -26.56 1.44
CA ALA A 241 9.94 -25.52 0.86
C ALA A 241 10.37 -25.78 -0.59
N SER A 242 9.90 -26.86 -1.23
CA SER A 242 10.16 -27.15 -2.64
C SER A 242 9.17 -26.41 -3.55
N ARG A 243 9.52 -26.25 -4.85
CA ARG A 243 8.61 -25.66 -5.84
C ARG A 243 7.40 -26.55 -6.07
N ALA A 244 6.21 -25.93 -6.23
CA ALA A 244 4.97 -26.63 -6.59
C ALA A 244 4.60 -26.47 -8.08
N GLY A 245 5.10 -25.42 -8.74
CA GLY A 245 4.92 -25.21 -10.17
C GLY A 245 3.73 -24.31 -10.56
N GLY A 246 3.27 -23.46 -9.67
CA GLY A 246 2.30 -22.42 -10.01
C GLY A 246 2.87 -21.38 -10.97
N THR A 247 2.00 -20.76 -11.76
CA THR A 247 2.38 -19.84 -12.84
C THR A 247 1.47 -18.62 -12.93
N LEU A 248 1.95 -17.56 -13.59
CA LEU A 248 1.13 -16.38 -13.92
C LEU A 248 -0.09 -16.75 -14.78
N ASP A 249 0.02 -17.76 -15.66
CA ASP A 249 -1.12 -18.30 -16.40
C ASP A 249 -2.17 -18.92 -15.47
N GLY A 250 -1.74 -19.56 -14.38
CA GLY A 250 -2.65 -20.05 -13.35
C GLY A 250 -3.39 -18.94 -12.59
N VAL A 251 -2.73 -17.80 -12.39
CA VAL A 251 -3.38 -16.60 -11.82
C VAL A 251 -4.36 -15.99 -12.81
N ARG A 252 -3.97 -15.90 -14.09
CA ARG A 252 -4.85 -15.44 -15.16
C ARG A 252 -6.13 -16.28 -15.26
N ALA A 253 -6.02 -17.61 -15.18
CA ALA A 253 -7.18 -18.51 -15.17
C ALA A 253 -8.15 -18.24 -14.02
N ALA A 254 -7.69 -17.77 -12.84
CA ALA A 254 -8.56 -17.41 -11.73
C ALA A 254 -9.30 -16.06 -11.94
N ILE A 255 -8.77 -15.18 -12.79
CA ILE A 255 -9.51 -14.00 -13.26
C ILE A 255 -10.60 -14.46 -14.24
N GLU A 256 -10.23 -15.27 -15.24
CA GLU A 256 -11.12 -15.73 -16.31
C GLU A 256 -12.28 -16.59 -15.81
N ASP A 257 -12.09 -17.43 -14.79
CA ASP A 257 -13.16 -18.28 -14.24
C ASP A 257 -14.07 -17.54 -13.25
N GLY A 258 -13.75 -16.27 -12.92
CA GLY A 258 -14.53 -15.40 -12.06
C GLY A 258 -14.41 -15.71 -10.56
N SER A 259 -13.52 -16.60 -10.14
CA SER A 259 -13.35 -16.95 -8.71
C SER A 259 -12.94 -15.75 -7.87
N LEU A 260 -12.08 -14.87 -8.40
CA LEU A 260 -11.66 -13.63 -7.74
C LEU A 260 -12.79 -12.59 -7.73
N ALA A 261 -13.51 -12.44 -8.83
CA ALA A 261 -14.66 -11.54 -8.91
C ALA A 261 -15.77 -11.92 -7.92
N GLN A 262 -16.01 -13.22 -7.68
CA GLN A 262 -16.97 -13.69 -6.68
C GLN A 262 -16.59 -13.31 -5.25
N LEU A 263 -15.31 -13.18 -4.93
CA LEU A 263 -14.81 -12.68 -3.66
C LEU A 263 -14.83 -11.14 -3.54
N GLY A 264 -15.20 -10.44 -4.63
CA GLY A 264 -15.19 -8.99 -4.67
C GLY A 264 -13.79 -8.37 -4.78
N VAL A 265 -12.79 -9.15 -5.16
CA VAL A 265 -11.40 -8.69 -5.36
C VAL A 265 -11.36 -7.54 -6.36
N SER A 266 -10.57 -6.52 -6.04
CA SER A 266 -10.34 -5.33 -6.89
C SER A 266 -8.88 -5.19 -7.32
N ALA A 267 -7.95 -5.88 -6.65
CA ALA A 267 -6.55 -5.87 -7.03
C ALA A 267 -5.85 -7.17 -6.59
N LEU A 268 -4.79 -7.51 -7.32
CA LEU A 268 -3.90 -8.62 -7.03
C LEU A 268 -2.58 -8.12 -6.47
N TRP A 269 -2.09 -8.71 -5.39
CA TRP A 269 -0.72 -8.61 -4.96
C TRP A 269 -0.01 -9.92 -5.33
N LEU A 270 0.90 -9.85 -6.28
CA LEU A 270 1.71 -10.99 -6.74
C LEU A 270 2.99 -11.10 -5.89
N SER A 271 3.32 -12.31 -5.44
CA SER A 271 4.66 -12.57 -4.90
C SER A 271 5.73 -12.14 -5.92
N PRO A 272 6.98 -11.85 -5.47
CA PRO A 272 7.99 -11.30 -6.38
C PRO A 272 8.16 -12.14 -7.65
N VAL A 273 8.22 -11.46 -8.79
CA VAL A 273 8.29 -12.10 -10.12
C VAL A 273 9.70 -12.14 -10.71
N TYR A 274 10.71 -11.71 -9.95
CA TYR A 274 12.11 -11.69 -10.37
C TYR A 274 12.63 -13.05 -10.78
N LEU A 275 13.65 -13.06 -11.64
CA LEU A 275 14.44 -14.28 -11.87
C LEU A 275 15.16 -14.67 -10.57
N ASN A 276 14.90 -15.88 -10.12
CA ASN A 276 15.46 -16.48 -8.92
C ASN A 276 16.39 -17.65 -9.29
N PRO A 277 17.34 -18.06 -8.42
CA PRO A 277 18.22 -19.19 -8.68
C PRO A 277 17.46 -20.52 -8.80
N ASP A 278 18.03 -21.47 -9.56
CA ASP A 278 17.51 -22.84 -9.64
C ASP A 278 17.94 -23.69 -8.46
N ALA A 279 19.11 -23.39 -7.89
CA ALA A 279 19.70 -24.19 -6.84
C ALA A 279 19.02 -23.95 -5.49
N ASP A 280 18.72 -25.03 -4.78
CA ASP A 280 18.30 -24.97 -3.38
C ASP A 280 19.46 -24.49 -2.49
N ARG A 281 19.10 -23.87 -1.36
CA ARG A 281 20.05 -23.39 -0.35
C ARG A 281 19.74 -24.00 1.01
N LEU A 282 20.81 -24.23 1.76
CA LEU A 282 20.71 -24.70 3.13
C LEU A 282 20.36 -23.51 4.03
N GLY A 283 19.24 -23.61 4.75
CA GLY A 283 18.86 -22.65 5.78
C GLY A 283 19.72 -22.80 7.05
N THR A 284 19.60 -21.86 7.96
CA THR A 284 20.29 -21.91 9.28
C THR A 284 19.83 -23.07 10.16
N ASP A 285 18.66 -23.63 9.88
CA ASP A 285 18.09 -24.83 10.50
C ASP A 285 18.63 -26.15 9.90
N GLY A 286 19.46 -26.07 8.87
CA GLY A 286 20.04 -27.21 8.18
C GLY A 286 19.11 -27.90 7.17
N ARG A 287 17.97 -27.30 6.83
CA ARG A 287 17.01 -27.79 5.83
C ARG A 287 17.22 -27.10 4.48
N LEU A 288 16.81 -27.77 3.40
CA LEU A 288 16.93 -27.23 2.05
C LEU A 288 15.68 -26.42 1.67
N TYR A 289 15.92 -25.23 1.16
CA TYR A 289 14.90 -24.31 0.65
C TYR A 289 15.15 -24.03 -0.83
N SER A 290 14.08 -24.01 -1.61
CA SER A 290 14.11 -23.48 -2.96
C SER A 290 13.62 -22.03 -2.99
N SER A 291 13.94 -21.31 -4.06
CA SER A 291 13.55 -19.91 -4.27
C SER A 291 12.11 -19.73 -4.79
N TYR A 292 11.19 -20.68 -4.51
CA TYR A 292 9.83 -20.69 -5.07
C TYR A 292 9.02 -19.43 -4.76
N HIS A 293 9.34 -18.76 -3.66
CA HIS A 293 8.66 -17.59 -3.16
C HIS A 293 9.02 -16.28 -3.89
N GLY A 294 10.13 -16.26 -4.65
CA GLY A 294 10.52 -15.10 -5.45
C GLY A 294 11.47 -14.10 -4.79
N TYR A 295 11.80 -14.27 -3.48
CA TYR A 295 12.57 -13.29 -2.71
C TYR A 295 14.10 -13.39 -2.87
N TRP A 296 14.63 -14.34 -3.65
CA TRP A 296 16.07 -14.45 -3.91
C TRP A 296 16.42 -13.81 -5.26
N VAL A 297 16.57 -12.51 -5.29
CA VAL A 297 16.72 -11.71 -6.51
C VAL A 297 18.05 -12.01 -7.19
N LEU A 298 18.04 -12.88 -8.21
CA LEU A 298 19.22 -13.19 -9.04
C LEU A 298 19.41 -12.16 -10.16
N GLU A 299 18.31 -11.73 -10.79
CA GLU A 299 18.31 -10.63 -11.77
C GLU A 299 17.11 -9.71 -11.51
N SER A 300 17.39 -8.44 -11.25
CA SER A 300 16.39 -7.47 -10.80
C SER A 300 15.40 -7.03 -11.87
N ARG A 301 15.72 -7.19 -13.18
CA ARG A 301 14.91 -6.72 -14.33
C ARG A 301 14.48 -7.85 -15.26
N THR A 302 14.37 -9.04 -14.73
CA THR A 302 13.98 -10.22 -15.51
C THR A 302 12.86 -10.94 -14.80
N VAL A 303 11.75 -11.20 -15.52
CA VAL A 303 10.65 -12.03 -15.00
C VAL A 303 11.05 -13.50 -15.10
N ASP A 304 10.87 -14.25 -14.01
CA ASP A 304 11.25 -15.67 -13.94
C ASP A 304 10.50 -16.50 -14.99
N GLY A 305 11.27 -17.16 -15.87
CA GLY A 305 10.71 -17.99 -16.93
C GLY A 305 9.90 -19.20 -16.44
N ARG A 306 10.16 -19.64 -15.17
CA ARG A 306 9.45 -20.79 -14.57
C ARG A 306 8.01 -20.46 -14.20
N ILE A 307 7.70 -19.20 -13.94
CA ILE A 307 6.32 -18.73 -13.70
C ILE A 307 5.66 -18.20 -14.97
N GLY A 308 6.35 -18.24 -16.13
CA GLY A 308 5.82 -17.84 -17.44
C GLY A 308 6.58 -16.71 -18.12
N GLY A 309 7.51 -16.04 -17.44
CA GLY A 309 8.33 -14.96 -17.98
C GLY A 309 7.55 -13.68 -18.27
N GLU A 310 8.23 -12.70 -18.87
CA GLU A 310 7.68 -11.39 -19.19
C GLU A 310 6.38 -11.43 -20.02
N PRO A 311 6.25 -12.27 -21.07
CA PRO A 311 5.00 -12.32 -21.86
C PRO A 311 3.79 -12.67 -20.99
N ALA A 312 3.92 -13.65 -20.09
CA ALA A 312 2.83 -14.06 -19.21
C ALA A 312 2.46 -12.98 -18.19
N LEU A 313 3.44 -12.19 -17.70
CA LEU A 313 3.18 -11.07 -16.81
C LEU A 313 2.39 -9.96 -17.53
N ARG A 314 2.78 -9.61 -18.78
CA ARG A 314 2.05 -8.62 -19.58
C ARG A 314 0.62 -9.07 -19.86
N GLU A 315 0.43 -10.33 -20.32
CA GLU A 315 -0.90 -10.89 -20.56
C GLU A 315 -1.78 -10.88 -19.29
N LEU A 316 -1.19 -11.16 -18.11
CA LEU A 316 -1.90 -11.10 -16.84
C LEU A 316 -2.33 -9.67 -16.49
N ILE A 317 -1.42 -8.70 -16.63
CA ILE A 317 -1.71 -7.28 -16.36
C ILE A 317 -2.79 -6.76 -17.30
N ASP A 318 -2.66 -7.02 -18.60
CA ASP A 318 -3.65 -6.60 -19.61
C ASP A 318 -5.04 -7.17 -19.33
N LEU A 319 -5.12 -8.46 -18.98
CA LEU A 319 -6.39 -9.09 -18.62
C LEU A 319 -6.94 -8.50 -17.31
N ALA A 320 -6.11 -8.36 -16.27
CA ALA A 320 -6.52 -7.80 -14.99
C ALA A 320 -7.10 -6.39 -15.18
N HIS A 321 -6.42 -5.54 -15.94
CA HIS A 321 -6.89 -4.19 -16.27
C HIS A 321 -8.21 -4.22 -17.05
N GLY A 322 -8.34 -5.10 -18.04
CA GLY A 322 -9.59 -5.26 -18.82
C GLY A 322 -10.78 -5.70 -17.97
N GLU A 323 -10.53 -6.46 -16.89
CA GLU A 323 -11.55 -6.87 -15.91
C GLU A 323 -11.71 -5.87 -14.75
N GLY A 324 -10.95 -4.75 -14.74
CA GLY A 324 -10.99 -3.71 -13.71
C GLY A 324 -10.30 -4.10 -12.42
N LEU A 325 -9.31 -4.97 -12.51
CA LEU A 325 -8.45 -5.37 -11.39
C LEU A 325 -7.13 -4.63 -11.47
N GLY A 326 -6.69 -4.04 -10.36
CA GLY A 326 -5.32 -3.52 -10.23
C GLY A 326 -4.31 -4.64 -10.03
N VAL A 327 -3.04 -4.37 -10.36
CA VAL A 327 -1.90 -5.27 -10.11
C VAL A 327 -0.86 -4.56 -9.26
N VAL A 328 -0.54 -5.14 -8.11
CA VAL A 328 0.48 -4.69 -7.16
C VAL A 328 1.64 -5.67 -7.23
N LEU A 329 2.82 -5.18 -7.61
CA LEU A 329 4.04 -5.99 -7.59
C LEU A 329 4.77 -5.89 -6.26
N ASP A 330 5.37 -7.00 -5.85
CA ASP A 330 6.22 -7.08 -4.69
C ASP A 330 7.66 -6.71 -5.06
N VAL A 331 8.23 -5.69 -4.42
CA VAL A 331 9.60 -5.20 -4.68
C VAL A 331 10.49 -5.35 -3.46
N ILE A 332 11.75 -5.70 -3.71
CA ILE A 332 12.73 -6.06 -2.69
C ILE A 332 13.90 -5.07 -2.75
N PRO A 333 13.81 -3.90 -2.08
CA PRO A 333 14.92 -2.95 -2.06
C PRO A 333 16.06 -3.34 -1.12
N ASN A 334 15.82 -4.25 -0.17
CA ASN A 334 16.69 -4.55 0.95
C ASN A 334 17.93 -5.38 0.58
N HIS A 335 17.80 -6.37 -0.29
CA HIS A 335 18.86 -7.35 -0.54
C HIS A 335 18.85 -7.88 -1.98
N VAL A 336 19.91 -8.57 -2.34
CA VAL A 336 20.02 -9.34 -3.59
C VAL A 336 20.48 -10.77 -3.29
N TYR A 337 20.43 -11.66 -4.29
CA TYR A 337 21.02 -13.00 -4.15
C TYR A 337 22.55 -12.95 -4.37
N GLU A 338 23.30 -13.85 -3.73
CA GLU A 338 24.77 -13.88 -3.72
C GLU A 338 25.43 -13.94 -5.13
N ASP A 339 24.73 -14.54 -6.11
CA ASP A 339 25.19 -14.64 -7.50
C ASP A 339 24.66 -13.50 -8.40
N HIS A 340 23.97 -12.50 -7.83
CA HIS A 340 23.53 -11.32 -8.60
C HIS A 340 24.72 -10.60 -9.23
N ALA A 341 24.59 -10.17 -10.50
CA ALA A 341 25.69 -9.59 -11.28
C ALA A 341 26.35 -8.36 -10.61
N VAL A 342 25.63 -7.63 -9.75
CA VAL A 342 26.16 -6.47 -9.02
C VAL A 342 27.12 -6.87 -7.88
N VAL A 343 26.98 -8.07 -7.30
CA VAL A 343 27.66 -8.46 -6.05
C VAL A 343 29.18 -8.30 -6.08
N PRO A 344 29.93 -8.70 -7.13
CA PRO A 344 31.38 -8.53 -7.13
C PRO A 344 31.83 -7.07 -7.04
N SER A 345 31.16 -6.16 -7.77
CA SER A 345 31.51 -4.72 -7.76
C SER A 345 30.98 -4.04 -6.50
N ALA A 346 29.77 -4.36 -6.07
CA ALA A 346 29.14 -3.85 -4.87
C ALA A 346 29.92 -4.23 -3.61
N SER A 347 30.38 -5.47 -3.49
CA SER A 347 31.24 -5.91 -2.37
C SER A 347 32.55 -5.13 -2.32
N ALA A 348 33.20 -4.95 -3.48
CA ALA A 348 34.45 -4.15 -3.56
C ALA A 348 34.24 -2.68 -3.18
N ALA A 349 33.05 -2.13 -3.44
CA ALA A 349 32.63 -0.77 -3.08
C ALA A 349 32.05 -0.66 -1.65
N GLY A 350 31.88 -1.77 -0.94
CA GLY A 350 31.32 -1.82 0.42
C GLY A 350 29.83 -1.46 0.48
N TRP A 351 29.05 -1.95 -0.47
CA TRP A 351 27.60 -1.71 -0.55
C TRP A 351 26.77 -2.63 0.34
N PHE A 352 27.40 -3.62 0.99
CA PHE A 352 26.70 -4.56 1.86
C PHE A 352 27.02 -4.32 3.33
N ASN A 353 26.05 -4.58 4.19
CA ASN A 353 26.22 -4.55 5.64
C ASN A 353 27.10 -5.74 6.07
N THR A 354 28.22 -5.48 6.72
CA THR A 354 29.20 -6.52 7.12
C THR A 354 29.50 -6.52 8.62
N HIS A 355 28.98 -5.58 9.40
CA HIS A 355 29.16 -5.42 10.87
C HIS A 355 30.60 -5.49 11.37
N GLY A 356 31.59 -5.28 10.47
CA GLY A 356 32.99 -5.42 10.83
C GLY A 356 33.43 -6.85 11.18
N HIS A 357 32.57 -7.85 10.92
CA HIS A 357 32.87 -9.26 11.12
C HIS A 357 33.34 -9.91 9.81
N THR A 358 34.09 -11.00 9.95
CA THR A 358 34.48 -11.85 8.82
C THR A 358 33.38 -12.83 8.39
N GLU A 359 32.31 -12.94 9.20
CA GLU A 359 31.13 -13.76 8.96
C GLU A 359 29.90 -12.85 8.90
N GLU A 360 28.97 -13.15 8.00
CA GLU A 360 27.71 -12.41 7.83
C GLU A 360 26.87 -12.48 9.11
N CYS A 361 26.29 -11.34 9.50
CA CYS A 361 25.36 -11.27 10.61
C CYS A 361 23.98 -11.74 10.13
N VAL A 362 23.65 -13.00 10.35
CA VAL A 362 22.34 -13.55 9.97
C VAL A 362 21.32 -13.25 11.04
N CYS A 363 20.21 -12.66 10.61
CA CYS A 363 19.13 -12.19 11.47
C CYS A 363 18.59 -13.31 12.40
N GLY A 364 18.38 -12.98 13.67
CA GLY A 364 17.82 -13.88 14.67
C GLY A 364 18.79 -14.93 15.24
N THR A 365 20.03 -14.97 14.76
CA THR A 365 21.05 -15.82 15.37
C THR A 365 21.53 -15.25 16.71
N PRO A 366 22.10 -16.07 17.61
CA PRO A 366 22.58 -15.58 18.91
C PRO A 366 23.64 -14.47 18.83
N THR A 367 24.39 -14.41 17.73
CA THR A 367 25.42 -13.39 17.47
C THR A 367 24.85 -12.16 16.75
N CYS A 368 23.63 -12.25 16.25
CA CYS A 368 22.98 -11.20 15.48
C CYS A 368 21.48 -11.13 15.80
N PRO A 369 21.10 -10.76 17.05
CA PRO A 369 19.71 -10.68 17.45
C PRO A 369 18.97 -9.56 16.72
N TRP A 370 17.70 -9.78 16.40
CA TRP A 370 16.83 -8.80 15.75
C TRP A 370 16.80 -7.44 16.47
N SER A 371 16.81 -7.46 17.82
CA SER A 371 16.76 -6.24 18.62
C SER A 371 17.88 -5.24 18.35
N ASP A 372 19.05 -5.72 17.90
CA ASP A 372 20.27 -4.94 17.79
C ASP A 372 20.68 -4.64 16.34
N TYR A 373 20.24 -5.50 15.41
CA TYR A 373 20.72 -5.48 14.02
C TYR A 373 19.63 -5.51 12.98
N GLN A 374 18.40 -5.15 13.32
CA GLN A 374 17.23 -5.26 12.44
C GLN A 374 17.45 -4.60 11.06
N GLU A 375 18.07 -3.42 11.00
CA GLU A 375 18.29 -2.69 9.75
C GLU A 375 19.56 -3.10 9.00
N THR A 376 20.32 -4.07 9.52
CA THR A 376 21.66 -4.35 8.99
C THR A 376 22.01 -5.83 8.93
N CYS A 377 21.15 -6.73 9.45
CA CYS A 377 21.38 -8.17 9.39
C CYS A 377 20.94 -8.76 8.05
N TRP A 378 21.59 -9.85 7.63
CA TRP A 378 21.21 -10.60 6.43
C TRP A 378 20.12 -11.62 6.76
N PHE A 379 19.10 -11.74 5.96
CA PHE A 379 18.06 -12.76 6.14
C PHE A 379 18.62 -14.19 6.03
N ALA A 380 19.59 -14.38 5.15
CA ALA A 380 20.30 -15.64 4.99
C ALA A 380 21.75 -15.37 4.52
N PRO A 381 22.69 -16.32 4.72
CA PRO A 381 24.09 -16.14 4.30
C PRO A 381 24.27 -15.84 2.81
N TYR A 382 23.30 -16.24 1.99
CA TYR A 382 23.31 -16.05 0.53
C TYR A 382 22.44 -14.88 0.05
N LEU A 383 21.97 -14.01 0.97
CA LEU A 383 21.19 -12.82 0.69
C LEU A 383 21.93 -11.56 1.20
N PRO A 384 22.94 -11.09 0.46
CA PRO A 384 23.67 -9.87 0.78
C PRO A 384 22.73 -8.69 0.99
N ASP A 385 22.74 -8.12 2.19
CA ASP A 385 21.93 -7.00 2.62
C ASP A 385 22.56 -5.69 2.16
N LEU A 386 21.79 -4.86 1.42
CA LEU A 386 22.27 -3.60 0.85
C LEU A 386 22.38 -2.53 1.93
N ARG A 387 23.55 -1.95 2.07
CA ARG A 387 23.79 -0.79 2.93
C ARG A 387 23.27 0.47 2.26
N LEU A 388 21.95 0.71 2.44
CA LEU A 388 21.24 1.80 1.77
C LEU A 388 21.62 3.19 2.28
N GLU A 389 22.44 3.31 3.33
CA GLU A 389 23.13 4.54 3.73
C GLU A 389 24.24 4.95 2.74
N LYS A 390 24.66 4.06 1.86
CA LYS A 390 25.52 4.42 0.75
C LYS A 390 24.68 4.95 -0.42
N PRO A 391 24.93 6.20 -0.88
CA PRO A 391 24.17 6.78 -1.99
C PRO A 391 24.10 5.90 -3.24
N GLU A 392 25.21 5.26 -3.60
CA GLU A 392 25.28 4.42 -4.80
C GLU A 392 24.47 3.13 -4.67
N ALA A 393 24.40 2.54 -3.47
CA ALA A 393 23.58 1.36 -3.20
C ALA A 393 22.08 1.74 -3.20
N MET A 394 21.74 2.89 -2.60
CA MET A 394 20.40 3.45 -2.63
C MET A 394 19.96 3.73 -4.07
N ASP A 395 20.77 4.42 -4.86
CA ASP A 395 20.44 4.77 -6.23
C ASP A 395 20.31 3.53 -7.12
N PHE A 396 21.14 2.50 -6.91
CA PHE A 396 20.98 1.20 -7.55
C PHE A 396 19.60 0.60 -7.23
N SER A 397 19.27 0.46 -5.96
CA SER A 397 17.99 -0.14 -5.53
C SER A 397 16.80 0.65 -6.09
N MET A 398 16.83 1.98 -6.05
CA MET A 398 15.76 2.83 -6.60
C MET A 398 15.63 2.68 -8.12
N ALA A 399 16.73 2.57 -8.85
CA ALA A 399 16.72 2.39 -10.31
C ALA A 399 16.12 1.03 -10.73
N GLU A 400 16.36 -0.03 -9.92
CA GLU A 400 15.75 -1.34 -10.15
C GLU A 400 14.24 -1.30 -9.95
N ILE A 401 13.75 -0.60 -8.92
CA ILE A 401 12.31 -0.45 -8.65
C ILE A 401 11.64 0.42 -9.72
N ALA A 402 12.28 1.53 -10.12
CA ALA A 402 11.77 2.42 -11.16
C ALA A 402 11.49 1.67 -12.46
N TRP A 403 12.39 0.74 -12.83
CA TRP A 403 12.24 -0.05 -14.03
C TRP A 403 10.92 -0.85 -14.06
N TRP A 404 10.49 -1.45 -12.93
CA TRP A 404 9.23 -2.20 -12.87
C TRP A 404 8.01 -1.30 -13.07
N VAL A 405 8.04 -0.11 -12.50
CA VAL A 405 6.96 0.88 -12.66
C VAL A 405 6.88 1.38 -14.10
N ASP A 406 8.03 1.70 -14.68
CA ASP A 406 8.09 2.25 -16.04
C ASP A 406 7.75 1.20 -17.11
N GLU A 407 8.22 -0.05 -16.93
CA GLU A 407 8.07 -1.11 -17.93
C GLU A 407 6.67 -1.72 -17.94
N PHE A 408 6.05 -1.91 -16.77
CA PHE A 408 4.79 -2.64 -16.66
C PHE A 408 3.59 -1.75 -16.30
N ASP A 409 3.80 -0.48 -15.98
CA ASP A 409 2.73 0.47 -15.59
C ASP A 409 1.75 -0.10 -14.55
N VAL A 410 2.30 -0.72 -13.50
CA VAL A 410 1.55 -1.37 -12.44
C VAL A 410 0.78 -0.40 -11.56
N ASP A 411 -0.28 -0.87 -10.92
CA ASP A 411 -1.21 -0.07 -10.11
C ASP A 411 -0.71 0.20 -8.70
N GLY A 412 0.33 -0.49 -8.30
CA GLY A 412 0.94 -0.30 -6.99
C GLY A 412 2.17 -1.16 -6.77
N LEU A 413 2.82 -0.89 -5.63
CA LEU A 413 3.95 -1.67 -5.13
C LEU A 413 3.68 -2.11 -3.69
N ARG A 414 4.06 -3.35 -3.38
CA ARG A 414 4.31 -3.79 -2.00
C ARG A 414 5.81 -3.74 -1.78
N ILE A 415 6.24 -3.02 -0.75
CA ILE A 415 7.65 -2.96 -0.37
C ILE A 415 7.93 -4.02 0.68
N ASP A 416 8.84 -4.94 0.35
CA ASP A 416 9.38 -5.94 1.25
C ASP A 416 10.25 -5.31 2.34
N ALA A 417 10.22 -5.88 3.54
CA ALA A 417 11.17 -5.61 4.63
C ALA A 417 11.38 -4.12 4.97
N VAL A 418 10.33 -3.30 4.98
CA VAL A 418 10.44 -1.85 5.21
C VAL A 418 11.14 -1.50 6.52
N SER A 419 10.88 -2.26 7.59
CA SER A 419 11.50 -2.04 8.90
C SER A 419 12.95 -2.52 9.00
N MET A 420 13.46 -3.14 7.94
CA MET A 420 14.84 -3.64 7.83
C MET A 420 15.75 -2.67 7.05
N MET A 421 15.23 -1.50 6.69
CA MET A 421 15.93 -0.50 5.91
C MET A 421 15.85 0.88 6.58
N PRO A 422 16.80 1.79 6.31
CA PRO A 422 16.64 3.17 6.75
C PRO A 422 15.37 3.79 6.14
N ARG A 423 14.66 4.58 6.93
CA ARG A 423 13.39 5.22 6.52
C ARG A 423 13.50 6.02 5.22
N ALA A 424 14.68 6.54 4.93
CA ALA A 424 14.98 7.22 3.66
C ALA A 424 14.64 6.36 2.44
N ALA A 425 14.89 5.04 2.50
CA ALA A 425 14.60 4.13 1.39
C ALA A 425 13.10 4.05 1.08
N SER A 426 12.24 3.82 2.07
CA SER A 426 10.79 3.78 1.86
C SER A 426 10.24 5.11 1.34
N ARG A 427 10.77 6.24 1.79
CA ARG A 427 10.42 7.58 1.29
C ARG A 427 10.86 7.80 -0.15
N ARG A 428 12.04 7.28 -0.54
CA ARG A 428 12.53 7.33 -1.93
C ARG A 428 11.63 6.50 -2.86
N VAL A 429 11.19 5.31 -2.44
CA VAL A 429 10.22 4.51 -3.21
C VAL A 429 8.88 5.24 -3.32
N ALA A 430 8.42 5.87 -2.24
CA ALA A 430 7.17 6.65 -2.26
C ALA A 430 7.24 7.83 -3.24
N ASP A 431 8.34 8.56 -3.24
CA ASP A 431 8.57 9.66 -4.17
C ASP A 431 8.65 9.18 -5.62
N LEU A 432 9.34 8.07 -5.87
CA LEU A 432 9.44 7.45 -7.19
C LEU A 432 8.05 7.09 -7.74
N LEU A 433 7.25 6.39 -6.95
CA LEU A 433 5.92 5.96 -7.40
C LEU A 433 4.97 7.15 -7.63
N ARG A 434 5.00 8.14 -6.75
CA ARG A 434 4.17 9.35 -6.88
C ARG A 434 4.60 10.23 -8.05
N SER A 435 5.89 10.35 -8.31
CA SER A 435 6.40 11.14 -9.44
C SER A 435 6.11 10.50 -10.80
N SER A 436 5.89 9.19 -10.85
CA SER A 436 5.48 8.45 -12.04
C SER A 436 3.96 8.44 -12.27
N ALA A 437 3.18 9.03 -11.35
CA ALA A 437 1.73 9.09 -11.41
C ALA A 437 1.25 10.51 -11.71
N ALA A 438 0.22 10.67 -12.52
CA ALA A 438 -0.42 11.96 -12.70
C ALA A 438 -1.17 12.37 -11.42
N PRO A 439 -1.32 13.67 -11.13
CA PRO A 439 -2.17 14.16 -10.05
C PRO A 439 -3.58 13.58 -10.16
N GLY A 440 -4.03 12.88 -9.10
CA GLY A 440 -5.34 12.21 -9.07
C GLY A 440 -5.34 10.78 -9.63
N SER A 441 -4.24 10.28 -10.19
CA SER A 441 -4.08 8.85 -10.44
C SER A 441 -3.54 8.18 -9.19
N ASP A 442 -4.32 7.26 -8.64
CA ASP A 442 -4.06 6.67 -7.33
C ASP A 442 -3.31 5.35 -7.49
N ARG A 443 -1.98 5.36 -7.30
CA ARG A 443 -1.18 4.13 -7.22
C ARG A 443 -1.00 3.75 -5.76
N LEU A 444 -1.20 2.47 -5.43
CA LEU A 444 -1.04 1.96 -4.08
C LEU A 444 0.44 1.77 -3.74
N LEU A 445 0.84 2.30 -2.59
CA LEU A 445 2.10 1.98 -1.97
C LEU A 445 1.86 1.35 -0.59
N VAL A 446 1.99 0.03 -0.50
CA VAL A 446 1.81 -0.71 0.75
C VAL A 446 3.13 -1.28 1.22
N GLY A 447 3.53 -0.99 2.46
CA GLY A 447 4.78 -1.46 3.06
C GLY A 447 4.59 -2.61 4.03
N GLU A 448 5.53 -3.54 4.01
CA GLU A 448 5.65 -4.51 5.09
C GLU A 448 6.44 -3.92 6.25
N VAL A 449 5.72 -3.49 7.28
CA VAL A 449 6.29 -3.08 8.57
C VAL A 449 5.90 -4.15 9.58
N PHE A 450 6.70 -5.21 9.67
CA PHE A 450 6.42 -6.33 10.56
C PHE A 450 6.55 -5.88 12.02
N THR A 451 5.43 -5.88 12.76
CA THR A 451 5.36 -5.43 14.16
C THR A 451 4.63 -6.43 15.04
N GLY A 452 4.85 -6.31 16.35
CA GLY A 452 4.01 -6.95 17.36
C GLY A 452 2.65 -6.29 17.53
N GLY A 453 1.88 -6.75 18.51
CA GLY A 453 0.58 -6.18 18.89
C GLY A 453 0.70 -4.92 19.77
N GLY A 454 -0.46 -4.28 20.00
CA GLY A 454 -0.62 -3.15 20.92
C GLY A 454 0.03 -1.85 20.46
N THR A 455 0.12 -0.88 21.39
CA THR A 455 0.61 0.49 21.14
C THR A 455 1.97 0.55 20.46
N GLY A 456 2.92 -0.29 20.87
CA GLY A 456 4.24 -0.33 20.25
C GLY A 456 4.21 -0.75 18.79
N GLY A 457 3.27 -1.64 18.41
CA GLY A 457 3.04 -2.00 17.02
C GLY A 457 2.46 -0.84 16.21
N ILE A 458 1.46 -0.16 16.76
CA ILE A 458 0.84 1.03 16.12
C ILE A 458 1.88 2.14 15.90
N ASP A 459 2.72 2.43 16.88
CA ASP A 459 3.81 3.42 16.76
C ASP A 459 4.81 3.02 15.66
N GLY A 460 5.12 1.72 15.56
CA GLY A 460 5.95 1.19 14.49
C GLY A 460 5.34 1.44 13.10
N LEU A 461 4.05 1.17 12.91
CA LEU A 461 3.35 1.45 11.66
C LEU A 461 3.33 2.94 11.34
N ARG A 462 2.96 3.77 12.34
CA ARG A 462 2.87 5.23 12.21
C ARG A 462 4.19 5.88 11.78
N TYR A 463 5.32 5.32 12.19
CA TYR A 463 6.65 5.85 11.83
C TYR A 463 6.87 5.90 10.31
N TYR A 464 6.31 4.95 9.55
CA TYR A 464 6.48 4.87 8.10
C TYR A 464 5.34 5.49 7.29
N LEU A 465 4.17 5.71 7.92
CA LEU A 465 2.98 6.25 7.26
C LEU A 465 2.99 7.78 7.12
N GLY A 466 2.16 8.28 6.23
CA GLY A 466 1.82 9.70 6.08
C GLY A 466 2.12 10.27 4.69
N PRO A 467 1.78 11.55 4.46
CA PRO A 467 1.82 12.16 3.11
C PRO A 467 3.20 12.14 2.46
N GLN A 468 4.23 11.91 3.25
CA GLN A 468 5.63 11.89 2.82
C GLN A 468 6.29 10.51 3.01
N GLY A 469 5.53 9.55 3.48
CA GLY A 469 5.91 8.16 3.69
C GLY A 469 5.07 7.23 2.83
N LEU A 470 4.72 6.08 3.40
CA LEU A 470 3.86 5.10 2.78
C LEU A 470 2.39 5.53 2.86
N ASP A 471 1.60 5.16 1.86
CA ASP A 471 0.16 5.39 1.86
C ASP A 471 -0.55 4.34 2.70
N SER A 472 0.01 3.13 2.74
CA SER A 472 -0.55 1.97 3.40
C SER A 472 0.54 1.08 4.01
N VAL A 473 0.18 0.36 5.06
CA VAL A 473 0.99 -0.72 5.66
C VAL A 473 0.08 -1.87 6.07
N PHE A 474 0.64 -3.08 6.15
CA PHE A 474 -0.09 -4.23 6.70
C PHE A 474 -0.33 -4.06 8.19
N ASP A 475 -1.56 -4.30 8.60
CA ASP A 475 -1.99 -4.10 9.98
C ASP A 475 -1.71 -5.34 10.84
N PHE A 476 -0.47 -5.50 11.22
CA PHE A 476 -0.05 -6.56 12.13
C PHE A 476 -0.66 -6.43 13.53
N PRO A 477 -0.76 -5.23 14.15
CA PRO A 477 -1.42 -5.09 15.46
C PRO A 477 -2.83 -5.63 15.49
N LEU A 478 -3.67 -5.27 14.51
CA LEU A 478 -5.02 -5.81 14.41
C LEU A 478 -5.03 -7.31 14.14
N MET A 479 -4.17 -7.80 13.24
CA MET A 479 -4.05 -9.23 12.94
C MET A 479 -3.81 -10.04 14.22
N TRP A 480 -2.86 -9.62 15.07
CA TRP A 480 -2.59 -10.30 16.34
C TRP A 480 -3.78 -10.22 17.30
N SER A 481 -4.43 -9.06 17.40
CA SER A 481 -5.61 -8.85 18.25
C SER A 481 -6.80 -9.69 17.80
N LEU A 482 -7.07 -9.79 16.49
CA LEU A 482 -8.13 -10.65 15.94
C LEU A 482 -7.89 -12.13 16.30
N ARG A 483 -6.66 -12.60 16.16
CA ARG A 483 -6.27 -13.98 16.51
C ARG A 483 -6.46 -14.24 18.01
N ALA A 484 -5.97 -13.36 18.88
CA ALA A 484 -6.13 -13.47 20.32
C ALA A 484 -7.60 -13.39 20.75
N THR A 485 -8.38 -12.49 20.17
CA THR A 485 -9.82 -12.34 20.46
C THR A 485 -10.59 -13.58 20.03
N LEU A 486 -10.43 -14.06 18.81
CA LEU A 486 -11.24 -15.15 18.26
C LEU A 486 -10.78 -16.54 18.72
N SER A 487 -9.52 -16.72 19.15
CA SER A 487 -9.08 -17.92 19.87
C SER A 487 -9.61 -17.99 21.31
N GLY A 488 -10.05 -16.85 21.87
CA GLY A 488 -10.50 -16.74 23.26
C GLY A 488 -9.41 -16.36 24.25
N ALA A 489 -8.18 -16.08 23.79
CA ALA A 489 -7.09 -15.60 24.64
C ALA A 489 -7.35 -14.20 25.21
N GLU A 490 -8.02 -13.36 24.41
CA GLU A 490 -8.44 -12.01 24.80
C GLU A 490 -9.94 -11.79 24.61
N GLY A 491 -10.47 -10.67 25.13
CA GLY A 491 -11.86 -10.26 24.99
C GLY A 491 -12.06 -9.20 23.88
N PHE A 492 -13.31 -9.00 23.47
CA PHE A 492 -13.64 -7.93 22.53
C PHE A 492 -13.29 -6.52 23.05
N ALA A 493 -13.16 -6.33 24.37
CA ALA A 493 -12.72 -5.06 24.96
C ALA A 493 -11.28 -4.70 24.57
N SER A 494 -10.38 -5.70 24.46
CA SER A 494 -9.00 -5.46 23.97
C SER A 494 -8.99 -5.07 22.50
N LEU A 495 -9.81 -5.76 21.67
CA LEU A 495 -9.95 -5.43 20.25
C LEU A 495 -10.52 -4.02 20.05
N ASP A 496 -11.56 -3.65 20.77
CA ASP A 496 -12.19 -2.32 20.67
C ASP A 496 -11.23 -1.21 21.08
N ALA A 497 -10.49 -1.40 22.20
CA ALA A 497 -9.48 -0.46 22.64
C ALA A 497 -8.34 -0.28 21.64
N LEU A 498 -7.90 -1.36 20.97
CA LEU A 498 -6.90 -1.29 19.91
C LEU A 498 -7.40 -0.47 18.72
N LEU A 499 -8.64 -0.72 18.28
CA LEU A 499 -9.25 0.01 17.16
C LEU A 499 -9.38 1.51 17.47
N ASP A 500 -9.77 1.88 18.69
CA ASP A 500 -9.85 3.28 19.12
C ASP A 500 -8.47 3.93 19.18
N GLU A 501 -7.45 3.18 19.59
CA GLU A 501 -6.05 3.65 19.61
C GLU A 501 -5.50 3.86 18.20
N GLU A 502 -5.78 2.96 17.26
CA GLU A 502 -5.43 3.12 15.84
C GLU A 502 -6.10 4.34 15.22
N ASP A 503 -7.43 4.48 15.42
CA ASP A 503 -8.19 5.61 14.91
C ASP A 503 -7.61 6.93 15.42
N ALA A 504 -7.28 7.02 16.72
CA ALA A 504 -6.65 8.21 17.33
C ALA A 504 -5.21 8.45 16.83
N ALA A 505 -4.40 7.40 16.67
CA ALA A 505 -3.01 7.53 16.25
C ALA A 505 -2.86 7.95 14.78
N LEU A 506 -3.84 7.61 13.94
CA LEU A 506 -3.81 7.84 12.49
C LEU A 506 -4.75 8.95 12.03
N GLU A 507 -5.47 9.61 12.95
CA GLU A 507 -6.36 10.72 12.64
C GLU A 507 -5.66 11.80 11.81
N GLY A 508 -6.26 12.19 10.69
CA GLY A 508 -5.74 13.22 9.79
C GLY A 508 -4.49 12.83 8.98
N SER A 509 -3.97 11.62 9.13
CA SER A 509 -2.80 11.15 8.37
C SER A 509 -3.10 10.83 6.89
N GLY A 510 -4.34 10.52 6.57
CA GLY A 510 -4.74 9.96 5.27
C GLY A 510 -4.28 8.53 5.03
N ALA A 511 -3.69 7.87 6.03
CA ALA A 511 -3.17 6.53 5.92
C ALA A 511 -4.27 5.48 5.73
N LEU A 512 -3.98 4.47 4.92
CA LEU A 512 -4.85 3.33 4.67
C LEU A 512 -4.25 2.06 5.29
N LEU A 513 -4.88 1.51 6.34
CA LEU A 513 -4.44 0.24 6.91
C LEU A 513 -4.91 -0.94 6.06
N ALA A 514 -3.96 -1.82 5.69
CA ALA A 514 -4.21 -3.04 4.95
C ALA A 514 -4.57 -4.17 5.93
N ARG A 515 -5.87 -4.41 6.12
CA ARG A 515 -6.44 -5.31 7.14
C ARG A 515 -6.33 -6.76 6.72
N MET A 516 -5.60 -7.58 7.45
CA MET A 516 -5.36 -8.99 7.12
C MET A 516 -5.66 -9.92 8.29
N LEU A 517 -6.00 -11.18 8.00
CA LEU A 517 -6.06 -12.27 8.98
C LEU A 517 -4.73 -13.00 9.08
N GLY A 518 -3.91 -12.91 8.03
CA GLY A 518 -2.58 -13.48 7.91
C GLY A 518 -1.96 -13.14 6.55
N ASN A 519 -0.70 -13.55 6.38
CA ASN A 519 0.05 -13.44 5.14
C ASN A 519 0.99 -14.66 4.99
N HIS A 520 1.87 -14.62 3.99
CA HIS A 520 2.80 -15.72 3.69
C HIS A 520 3.95 -15.89 4.71
N ASP A 521 4.10 -14.97 5.67
CA ASP A 521 5.14 -14.99 6.72
C ASP A 521 4.57 -15.30 8.12
N THR A 522 3.27 -15.56 8.18
CA THR A 522 2.59 -15.87 9.44
C THR A 522 1.81 -17.18 9.34
N PRO A 523 1.56 -17.88 10.46
CA PRO A 523 0.68 -19.05 10.45
C PRO A 523 -0.68 -18.70 9.84
N ARG A 524 -1.31 -19.67 9.19
CA ARG A 524 -2.67 -19.52 8.67
C ARG A 524 -3.66 -19.22 9.81
N PHE A 525 -4.66 -18.41 9.49
CA PHE A 525 -5.61 -17.92 10.50
C PHE A 525 -6.30 -19.07 11.24
N VAL A 526 -6.82 -20.07 10.54
CA VAL A 526 -7.51 -21.22 11.18
C VAL A 526 -6.61 -22.01 12.12
N SER A 527 -5.31 -22.15 11.79
CA SER A 527 -4.33 -22.82 12.65
C SER A 527 -4.00 -22.01 13.90
N SER A 528 -3.99 -20.66 13.78
CA SER A 528 -3.78 -19.76 14.92
C SER A 528 -4.91 -19.84 15.95
N LEU A 529 -6.15 -20.09 15.51
CA LEU A 529 -7.33 -20.12 16.40
C LEU A 529 -7.30 -21.28 17.40
N VAL A 530 -6.55 -22.33 17.11
CA VAL A 530 -6.44 -23.54 17.95
C VAL A 530 -5.03 -23.80 18.50
N GLY A 531 -4.08 -22.92 18.19
CA GLY A 531 -2.69 -23.09 18.62
C GLY A 531 -1.92 -24.17 17.86
N ASP A 532 -2.44 -24.69 16.76
CA ASP A 532 -1.85 -25.74 15.92
C ASP A 532 -0.67 -25.22 15.05
N HIS A 533 -0.26 -24.01 15.27
CA HIS A 533 0.85 -23.34 14.60
C HIS A 533 2.16 -23.33 15.42
N LEU A 534 2.14 -23.89 16.63
CA LEU A 534 3.27 -23.86 17.56
C LEU A 534 4.26 -25.01 17.34
N GLY A 535 3.89 -26.01 16.54
CA GLY A 535 4.75 -27.14 16.15
C GLY A 535 5.81 -26.74 15.12
N ASP A 536 6.75 -27.66 14.89
CA ASP A 536 7.74 -27.53 13.82
C ASP A 536 7.04 -27.58 12.45
N PRO A 537 7.17 -26.55 11.60
CA PRO A 537 6.43 -26.50 10.33
C PRO A 537 6.82 -27.56 9.31
N TRP A 538 7.90 -28.28 9.53
CA TRP A 538 8.36 -29.38 8.68
C TRP A 538 7.92 -30.74 9.18
N ASP A 539 8.05 -30.99 10.48
CA ASP A 539 7.84 -32.30 11.10
C ASP A 539 6.44 -32.41 11.74
N GLU A 540 5.83 -31.28 12.10
CA GLU A 540 4.53 -31.18 12.74
C GLU A 540 3.63 -30.17 12.00
N PRO A 541 3.28 -30.44 10.71
CA PRO A 541 2.46 -29.54 9.93
C PRO A 541 1.08 -29.40 10.55
N ALA A 542 0.50 -28.20 10.46
CA ALA A 542 -0.82 -27.91 11.03
C ALA A 542 -1.93 -28.79 10.44
N SER A 543 -2.87 -29.21 11.27
CA SER A 543 -4.01 -30.04 10.88
C SER A 543 -5.06 -29.22 10.12
N GLN A 544 -5.63 -29.82 9.06
CA GLN A 544 -6.68 -29.16 8.29
C GLN A 544 -8.05 -29.33 8.96
N PRO A 545 -8.74 -28.22 9.39
CA PRO A 545 -10.10 -28.34 9.93
C PRO A 545 -11.10 -28.60 8.80
N GLU A 546 -11.77 -29.75 8.84
CA GLU A 546 -12.76 -30.14 7.82
C GLU A 546 -14.20 -29.97 8.28
N GLY A 547 -14.43 -29.61 9.57
CA GLY A 547 -15.79 -29.47 10.14
C GLY A 547 -16.52 -30.80 10.32
N ALA A 548 -15.76 -31.93 10.35
CA ALA A 548 -16.35 -33.27 10.50
C ALA A 548 -16.78 -33.57 11.93
N ASP A 549 -16.25 -32.85 12.89
CA ASP A 549 -16.56 -32.91 14.33
C ASP A 549 -16.83 -31.49 14.86
N ALA A 550 -17.32 -31.41 16.10
CA ALA A 550 -17.71 -30.15 16.71
C ALA A 550 -16.55 -29.17 16.93
N GLU A 551 -15.33 -29.68 17.15
CA GLU A 551 -14.14 -28.87 17.37
C GLU A 551 -13.68 -28.23 16.06
N SER A 552 -13.49 -29.01 15.01
CA SER A 552 -13.12 -28.48 13.70
C SER A 552 -14.19 -27.60 13.06
N ALA A 553 -15.48 -27.86 13.32
CA ALA A 553 -16.57 -26.97 12.92
C ALA A 553 -16.48 -25.62 13.63
N ALA A 554 -16.24 -25.62 14.95
CA ALA A 554 -16.08 -24.39 15.73
C ALA A 554 -14.91 -23.51 15.25
N VAL A 555 -13.83 -24.12 14.75
CA VAL A 555 -12.70 -23.37 14.14
C VAL A 555 -13.16 -22.61 12.90
N LEU A 556 -13.87 -23.28 11.98
CA LEU A 556 -14.36 -22.65 10.75
C LEU A 556 -15.43 -21.58 11.02
N GLU A 557 -16.29 -21.77 12.04
CA GLU A 557 -17.26 -20.75 12.48
C GLU A 557 -16.55 -19.52 13.08
N ARG A 558 -15.48 -19.70 13.87
CA ARG A 558 -14.65 -18.59 14.35
C ARG A 558 -13.90 -17.91 13.19
N ALA A 559 -13.46 -18.67 12.21
CA ALA A 559 -12.86 -18.09 11.01
C ALA A 559 -13.86 -17.22 10.24
N ALA A 560 -15.13 -17.61 10.17
CA ALA A 560 -16.20 -16.79 9.58
C ALA A 560 -16.41 -15.46 10.33
N LEU A 561 -16.24 -15.43 11.67
CA LEU A 561 -16.23 -14.17 12.43
C LEU A 561 -15.04 -13.28 12.06
N GLY A 562 -13.86 -13.87 11.87
CA GLY A 562 -12.67 -13.15 11.39
C GLY A 562 -12.93 -12.51 10.03
N TRP A 563 -13.53 -13.23 9.11
CA TRP A 563 -13.94 -12.72 7.80
C TRP A 563 -14.94 -11.56 7.91
N THR A 564 -15.93 -11.68 8.82
CA THR A 564 -16.88 -10.59 9.06
C THR A 564 -16.15 -9.33 9.53
N LEU A 565 -15.25 -9.45 10.51
CA LEU A 565 -14.46 -8.31 11.00
C LEU A 565 -13.56 -7.72 9.91
N GLN A 566 -12.80 -8.55 9.20
CA GLN A 566 -11.91 -8.08 8.14
C GLN A 566 -12.64 -7.29 7.04
N MET A 567 -13.81 -7.78 6.61
CA MET A 567 -14.57 -7.17 5.52
C MET A 567 -15.41 -5.95 5.94
N THR A 568 -15.64 -5.77 7.23
CA THR A 568 -16.54 -4.71 7.72
C THR A 568 -15.85 -3.63 8.54
N LEU A 569 -14.63 -3.85 9.05
CA LEU A 569 -13.83 -2.81 9.70
C LEU A 569 -13.30 -1.76 8.68
N PRO A 570 -12.97 -0.52 9.13
CA PRO A 570 -12.29 0.48 8.30
C PRO A 570 -10.96 -0.04 7.77
N GLY A 571 -10.56 0.42 6.58
CA GLY A 571 -9.30 0.01 5.93
C GLY A 571 -9.53 -0.84 4.67
N MET A 572 -8.47 -1.33 4.07
CA MET A 572 -8.49 -2.19 2.87
C MET A 572 -8.28 -3.66 3.28
N PRO A 573 -9.26 -4.54 3.09
CA PRO A 573 -9.07 -5.97 3.34
C PRO A 573 -8.00 -6.57 2.42
N VAL A 574 -7.14 -7.42 3.00
CA VAL A 574 -6.13 -8.21 2.28
C VAL A 574 -6.41 -9.68 2.51
N ILE A 575 -6.75 -10.38 1.46
CA ILE A 575 -6.99 -11.82 1.48
C ILE A 575 -5.70 -12.55 1.13
N TYR A 576 -5.17 -13.36 2.01
CA TYR A 576 -4.12 -14.31 1.68
C TYR A 576 -4.73 -15.53 1.01
N TYR A 577 -4.28 -15.90 -0.19
CA TYR A 577 -4.87 -17.00 -0.98
C TYR A 577 -5.10 -18.26 -0.13
N GLY A 578 -6.27 -18.86 -0.27
CA GLY A 578 -6.67 -20.07 0.46
C GLY A 578 -7.28 -19.82 1.85
N ASP A 579 -7.14 -18.63 2.46
CA ASP A 579 -7.81 -18.33 3.73
C ASP A 579 -9.34 -18.37 3.58
N GLU A 580 -9.87 -17.96 2.41
CA GLU A 580 -11.29 -18.06 2.05
C GLU A 580 -11.79 -19.51 1.99
N LEU A 581 -10.88 -20.46 1.85
CA LEU A 581 -11.14 -21.90 1.86
C LEU A 581 -10.87 -22.55 3.21
N GLY A 582 -10.49 -21.76 4.24
CA GLY A 582 -10.07 -22.27 5.53
C GLY A 582 -8.82 -23.15 5.43
N LEU A 583 -7.84 -22.79 4.57
CA LEU A 583 -6.59 -23.52 4.43
C LEU A 583 -5.76 -23.39 5.70
N ALA A 584 -5.34 -24.53 6.26
CA ALA A 584 -4.45 -24.59 7.43
C ALA A 584 -2.98 -24.48 7.04
N GLY A 585 -2.13 -24.09 7.99
CA GLY A 585 -0.68 -24.08 7.89
C GLY A 585 -0.05 -23.50 9.15
N ALA A 586 1.01 -24.15 9.63
CA ALA A 586 1.85 -23.64 10.71
C ALA A 586 2.70 -22.46 10.18
N ASN A 587 3.82 -22.15 10.80
CA ASN A 587 4.74 -21.13 10.30
C ASN A 587 5.32 -21.51 8.92
N ASP A 588 6.06 -20.57 8.30
CA ASP A 588 6.83 -20.83 7.09
C ASP A 588 7.75 -22.07 7.27
N PRO A 589 7.76 -23.03 6.32
CA PRO A 589 7.09 -23.00 5.00
C PRO A 589 5.67 -23.62 4.97
N ASP A 590 5.13 -24.19 6.04
CA ASP A 590 3.84 -24.87 6.04
C ASP A 590 2.65 -23.93 5.79
N CYS A 591 2.74 -22.65 6.16
CA CYS A 591 1.72 -21.66 5.86
C CYS A 591 1.55 -21.38 4.34
N ARG A 592 2.50 -21.82 3.51
CA ARG A 592 2.55 -21.62 2.04
C ARG A 592 2.13 -22.88 1.27
N ARG A 593 1.10 -23.60 1.76
CA ARG A 593 0.53 -24.77 1.07
C ARG A 593 -0.08 -24.38 -0.27
N VAL A 594 -0.17 -25.34 -1.20
CA VAL A 594 -0.81 -25.13 -2.49
C VAL A 594 -2.30 -24.83 -2.34
N MET A 595 -2.84 -24.04 -3.26
CA MET A 595 -4.27 -23.69 -3.34
C MET A 595 -5.10 -24.95 -3.56
N PRO A 596 -6.03 -25.32 -2.67
CA PRO A 596 -6.86 -26.49 -2.87
C PRO A 596 -7.95 -26.25 -3.92
N ASP A 597 -8.38 -27.32 -4.60
CA ASP A 597 -9.53 -27.27 -5.50
C ASP A 597 -10.82 -27.04 -4.70
N PRO A 598 -11.56 -25.92 -4.91
CA PRO A 598 -12.82 -25.65 -4.22
C PRO A 598 -13.87 -26.76 -4.39
N ALA A 599 -13.81 -27.54 -5.47
CA ALA A 599 -14.72 -28.65 -5.70
C ALA A 599 -14.49 -29.84 -4.74
N THR A 600 -13.33 -29.93 -4.11
CA THR A 600 -12.97 -31.01 -3.19
C THR A 600 -13.18 -30.67 -1.72
N LEU A 601 -13.61 -29.44 -1.41
CA LEU A 601 -13.78 -28.98 -0.03
C LEU A 601 -14.94 -29.70 0.69
N SER A 602 -14.76 -29.89 1.99
CA SER A 602 -15.86 -30.32 2.87
C SER A 602 -17.02 -29.32 2.87
N PRO A 603 -18.25 -29.76 3.23
CA PRO A 603 -19.39 -28.85 3.29
C PRO A 603 -19.16 -27.64 4.21
N ALA A 604 -18.46 -27.79 5.32
CA ALA A 604 -18.19 -26.69 6.25
C ALA A 604 -17.21 -25.66 5.63
N ARG A 605 -16.20 -26.11 4.90
CA ARG A 605 -15.28 -25.22 4.18
C ARG A 605 -15.97 -24.55 2.99
N GLN A 606 -16.89 -25.24 2.31
CA GLN A 606 -17.72 -24.61 1.28
C GLN A 606 -18.61 -23.51 1.85
N GLN A 607 -19.16 -23.69 3.08
CA GLN A 607 -19.92 -22.66 3.78
C GLN A 607 -19.06 -21.44 4.11
N LEU A 608 -17.80 -21.67 4.58
CA LEU A 608 -16.85 -20.56 4.82
C LEU A 608 -16.57 -19.79 3.54
N LEU A 609 -16.30 -20.47 2.42
CA LEU A 609 -16.11 -19.83 1.12
C LEU A 609 -17.34 -19.02 0.69
N ALA A 610 -18.53 -19.57 0.87
CA ALA A 610 -19.78 -18.86 0.55
C ALA A 610 -19.96 -17.60 1.42
N HIS A 611 -19.60 -17.68 2.70
CA HIS A 611 -19.63 -16.54 3.63
C HIS A 611 -18.61 -15.45 3.21
N ALA A 612 -17.37 -15.83 2.88
CA ALA A 612 -16.35 -14.91 2.40
C ALA A 612 -16.79 -14.18 1.12
N ARG A 613 -17.36 -14.92 0.15
CA ARG A 613 -17.93 -14.34 -1.07
C ARG A 613 -19.08 -13.36 -0.80
N ALA A 614 -20.01 -13.74 0.06
CA ALA A 614 -21.14 -12.87 0.43
C ALA A 614 -20.66 -11.55 1.06
N LEU A 615 -19.67 -11.62 1.96
CA LEU A 615 -19.09 -10.44 2.60
C LEU A 615 -18.32 -9.56 1.60
N GLY A 616 -17.55 -10.14 0.70
CA GLY A 616 -16.83 -9.38 -0.33
C GLY A 616 -17.80 -8.64 -1.26
N GLN A 617 -18.86 -9.29 -1.71
CA GLN A 617 -19.91 -8.64 -2.51
C GLN A 617 -20.66 -7.58 -1.71
N LEU A 618 -20.96 -7.85 -0.42
CA LEU A 618 -21.62 -6.89 0.47
C LEU A 618 -20.79 -5.62 0.65
N ARG A 619 -19.47 -5.74 0.88
CA ARG A 619 -18.58 -4.59 0.99
C ARG A 619 -18.61 -3.74 -0.27
N ARG A 620 -18.55 -4.35 -1.46
CA ARG A 620 -18.64 -3.63 -2.74
C ARG A 620 -19.97 -2.88 -2.90
N ALA A 621 -21.07 -3.48 -2.46
CA ALA A 621 -22.40 -2.92 -2.61
C ALA A 621 -22.75 -1.86 -1.54
N THR A 622 -22.03 -1.81 -0.40
CA THR A 622 -22.38 -1.01 0.77
C THR A 622 -21.36 0.07 1.06
N PRO A 623 -21.61 1.35 0.66
CA PRO A 623 -20.65 2.45 0.86
C PRO A 623 -20.23 2.62 2.33
N ALA A 624 -21.14 2.42 3.29
CA ALA A 624 -20.83 2.50 4.71
C ALA A 624 -19.69 1.56 5.15
N LEU A 625 -19.54 0.38 4.54
CA LEU A 625 -18.46 -0.55 4.86
C LEU A 625 -17.11 -0.13 4.28
N ARG A 626 -17.10 0.82 3.34
CA ARG A 626 -15.89 1.31 2.66
C ARG A 626 -15.37 2.64 3.21
N SER A 627 -16.11 3.27 4.11
CA SER A 627 -15.73 4.52 4.77
C SER A 627 -14.72 4.30 5.90
N SER A 628 -14.25 5.37 6.52
CA SER A 628 -13.44 5.35 7.75
C SER A 628 -14.27 5.44 9.03
N PHE A 629 -15.57 5.75 8.96
CA PHE A 629 -16.38 6.05 10.13
C PHE A 629 -16.92 4.78 10.81
N ARG A 630 -16.55 4.56 12.06
CA ARG A 630 -16.95 3.46 12.92
C ARG A 630 -17.38 4.01 14.29
N GLU A 631 -18.45 3.49 14.84
CA GLU A 631 -18.87 3.72 16.22
C GLU A 631 -19.14 2.40 16.92
N THR A 632 -18.59 2.23 18.10
CA THR A 632 -18.87 1.06 18.95
C THR A 632 -20.22 1.19 19.62
N LEU A 633 -21.09 0.19 19.45
CA LEU A 633 -22.43 0.14 20.02
C LEU A 633 -22.49 -0.70 21.30
N LEU A 634 -21.73 -1.80 21.34
CA LEU A 634 -21.72 -2.73 22.45
C LEU A 634 -20.40 -3.49 22.54
N VAL A 635 -19.82 -3.55 23.73
CA VAL A 635 -18.70 -4.43 24.06
C VAL A 635 -19.08 -5.35 25.20
N GLY A 636 -19.24 -6.64 24.91
CA GLY A 636 -19.49 -7.69 25.90
C GLY A 636 -18.29 -8.62 26.03
N ALA A 637 -18.38 -9.61 26.93
CA ALA A 637 -17.31 -10.61 27.07
C ALA A 637 -17.11 -11.42 25.78
N ASP A 638 -18.21 -11.88 25.19
CA ASP A 638 -18.21 -12.72 23.98
C ASP A 638 -19.06 -12.13 22.85
N THR A 639 -19.49 -10.87 22.99
CA THR A 639 -20.32 -10.18 22.01
C THR A 639 -19.73 -8.82 21.68
N TYR A 640 -19.84 -8.43 20.41
CA TYR A 640 -19.39 -7.13 19.94
C TYR A 640 -20.37 -6.57 18.92
N ALA A 641 -20.63 -5.27 19.00
CA ALA A 641 -21.45 -4.59 18.01
C ALA A 641 -20.90 -3.20 17.71
N TYR A 642 -20.88 -2.84 16.43
CA TYR A 642 -20.50 -1.51 15.97
C TYR A 642 -21.30 -1.09 14.74
N ALA A 643 -21.43 0.21 14.57
CA ALA A 643 -21.98 0.83 13.37
C ALA A 643 -20.88 1.31 12.44
N ARG A 644 -21.14 1.25 11.13
CA ARG A 644 -20.35 1.84 10.07
C ARG A 644 -21.21 2.85 9.33
N PHE A 645 -20.69 4.04 9.09
CA PHE A 645 -21.42 5.12 8.43
C PHE A 645 -20.75 5.47 7.10
N GLU A 646 -21.56 5.81 6.10
CA GLU A 646 -21.06 6.21 4.77
C GLU A 646 -20.27 7.52 4.82
N ALA A 647 -20.63 8.42 5.73
CA ALA A 647 -19.98 9.69 5.99
C ALA A 647 -20.01 9.97 7.49
N ASP A 648 -19.25 10.97 7.94
CA ASP A 648 -19.22 11.42 9.33
C ASP A 648 -20.66 11.67 9.86
N PRO A 649 -21.12 10.87 10.84
CA PRO A 649 -22.48 10.97 11.34
C PRO A 649 -22.77 12.30 12.06
N ASP A 650 -21.76 12.95 12.63
CA ASP A 650 -21.89 14.22 13.35
C ASP A 650 -22.13 15.40 12.39
N THR A 651 -21.65 15.28 11.16
CA THR A 651 -21.71 16.36 10.14
C THR A 651 -22.72 16.07 9.03
N THR A 652 -23.09 14.81 8.80
CA THR A 652 -23.92 14.38 7.67
C THR A 652 -25.20 13.67 8.14
N LEU A 653 -26.30 14.41 8.16
CA LEU A 653 -27.60 13.83 8.50
C LEU A 653 -28.07 12.86 7.41
N GLY A 654 -28.46 11.64 7.82
CA GLY A 654 -29.02 10.62 6.93
C GLY A 654 -27.95 9.87 6.11
N ALA A 655 -26.70 9.87 6.54
CA ALA A 655 -25.67 8.98 5.97
C ALA A 655 -26.14 7.51 6.02
N GLY A 656 -25.83 6.76 4.97
CA GLY A 656 -26.06 5.32 4.94
C GLY A 656 -25.33 4.61 6.09
N VAL A 657 -25.96 3.60 6.68
CA VAL A 657 -25.42 2.88 7.85
C VAL A 657 -25.50 1.38 7.67
N ALA A 658 -24.47 0.68 8.17
CA ALA A 658 -24.47 -0.76 8.38
C ALA A 658 -24.11 -1.06 9.85
N ILE A 659 -24.77 -2.05 10.44
CA ILE A 659 -24.54 -2.46 11.83
C ILE A 659 -24.00 -3.88 11.82
N VAL A 660 -22.87 -4.09 12.47
CA VAL A 660 -22.23 -5.40 12.57
C VAL A 660 -22.39 -5.94 13.98
N LEU A 661 -22.90 -7.14 14.08
CA LEU A 661 -23.14 -7.85 15.34
C LEU A 661 -22.36 -9.15 15.31
N LEU A 662 -21.63 -9.45 16.40
CA LEU A 662 -20.82 -10.68 16.52
C LEU A 662 -21.04 -11.34 17.87
N SER A 663 -21.06 -12.67 17.87
CA SER A 663 -20.96 -13.52 19.05
C SER A 663 -19.93 -14.62 18.81
N ARG A 664 -18.92 -14.72 19.68
CA ARG A 664 -17.97 -15.84 19.69
C ARG A 664 -18.33 -16.93 20.72
N ALA A 665 -19.40 -16.72 21.50
CA ALA A 665 -19.87 -17.65 22.53
C ALA A 665 -20.30 -19.00 21.93
N ASP A 666 -20.21 -20.07 22.72
CA ASP A 666 -20.65 -21.41 22.34
C ASP A 666 -22.19 -21.64 22.53
N ALA A 667 -22.90 -20.60 22.93
CA ALA A 667 -24.35 -20.62 23.14
C ALA A 667 -24.98 -19.30 22.70
N ASP A 668 -26.30 -19.32 22.52
CA ASP A 668 -27.09 -18.12 22.19
C ASP A 668 -26.78 -16.96 23.14
N GLN A 669 -26.60 -15.77 22.57
CA GLN A 669 -26.34 -14.54 23.31
C GLN A 669 -27.44 -13.51 23.05
N SER A 670 -27.89 -12.87 24.14
CA SER A 670 -28.80 -11.73 24.05
C SER A 670 -28.00 -10.44 24.09
N LEU A 671 -28.16 -9.61 23.06
CA LEU A 671 -27.54 -8.29 22.95
C LEU A 671 -28.64 -7.22 23.13
N THR A 672 -28.28 -6.13 23.77
CA THR A 672 -29.15 -4.96 23.86
C THR A 672 -28.47 -3.78 23.18
N LEU A 673 -28.92 -3.43 21.98
CA LEU A 673 -28.44 -2.24 21.28
C LEU A 673 -29.03 -0.99 21.92
N PRO A 674 -28.24 0.05 22.18
CA PRO A 674 -28.73 1.32 22.70
C PRO A 674 -29.66 1.99 21.69
N GLY A 675 -30.72 2.63 22.16
CA GLY A 675 -31.64 3.39 21.30
C GLY A 675 -31.01 4.72 20.85
N GLY A 676 -31.33 5.16 19.64
CA GLY A 676 -30.85 6.43 19.09
C GLY A 676 -29.40 6.47 18.62
N SER A 677 -28.66 5.34 18.73
CA SER A 677 -27.26 5.26 18.28
C SER A 677 -27.12 5.17 16.76
N VAL A 678 -28.17 4.78 16.09
CA VAL A 678 -28.23 4.67 14.62
C VAL A 678 -29.56 5.25 14.15
N PRO A 679 -29.69 5.66 12.87
CA PRO A 679 -30.96 6.14 12.32
C PRO A 679 -32.11 5.18 12.56
N ALA A 680 -33.27 5.68 13.01
CA ALA A 680 -34.43 4.88 13.19
C ALA A 680 -34.95 4.29 11.88
N GLY A 681 -35.42 3.03 11.90
CA GLY A 681 -35.98 2.38 10.73
C GLY A 681 -35.83 0.87 10.74
N ARG A 682 -36.28 0.27 9.64
CA ARG A 682 -36.21 -1.18 9.40
C ARG A 682 -34.81 -1.54 8.87
N TYR A 683 -34.25 -2.55 9.48
CA TYR A 683 -32.94 -3.12 9.10
C TYR A 683 -33.12 -4.59 8.73
N VAL A 684 -32.39 -5.00 7.70
CA VAL A 684 -32.40 -6.40 7.21
C VAL A 684 -30.95 -6.92 7.29
N ASP A 685 -30.78 -8.16 7.68
CA ASP A 685 -29.49 -8.80 7.65
C ASP A 685 -29.08 -9.10 6.19
N ALA A 686 -28.00 -8.52 5.75
CA ALA A 686 -27.51 -8.69 4.38
C ALA A 686 -26.98 -10.11 4.09
N LEU A 687 -26.72 -10.91 5.13
CA LEU A 687 -26.27 -12.31 5.03
C LEU A 687 -27.43 -13.32 5.23
N ASP A 688 -28.58 -12.88 5.77
CA ASP A 688 -29.76 -13.68 6.05
C ASP A 688 -31.04 -12.85 5.85
N ALA A 689 -31.52 -12.80 4.63
CA ALA A 689 -32.65 -11.94 4.24
C ALA A 689 -33.96 -12.23 5.01
N ASP A 690 -34.08 -13.37 5.69
CA ASP A 690 -35.24 -13.72 6.52
C ASP A 690 -35.19 -13.03 7.88
N PHE A 691 -34.06 -12.44 8.29
CA PHE A 691 -33.93 -11.71 9.53
C PHE A 691 -34.09 -10.19 9.30
N GLU A 692 -35.03 -9.62 10.02
CA GLU A 692 -35.27 -8.17 10.03
C GLU A 692 -35.54 -7.65 11.44
N VAL A 693 -35.25 -6.38 11.68
CA VAL A 693 -35.46 -5.69 12.96
C VAL A 693 -35.81 -4.23 12.74
N GLU A 694 -36.70 -3.71 13.58
CA GLU A 694 -36.99 -2.28 13.66
C GLU A 694 -36.17 -1.66 14.78
N LEU A 695 -35.35 -0.65 14.44
CA LEU A 695 -34.55 0.12 15.39
C LEU A 695 -35.12 1.53 15.54
N GLY A 696 -35.10 2.07 16.76
CA GLY A 696 -35.65 3.38 17.08
C GLY A 696 -34.99 4.04 18.28
N GLU A 697 -35.69 5.00 18.89
CA GLU A 697 -35.20 5.74 20.07
C GLU A 697 -35.06 4.89 21.33
N GLY A 698 -35.76 3.75 21.41
CA GLY A 698 -35.68 2.81 22.51
C GLY A 698 -34.62 1.74 22.28
N SER A 699 -34.06 1.18 23.36
CA SER A 699 -33.14 0.04 23.24
C SER A 699 -33.84 -1.18 22.62
N THR A 700 -33.13 -1.91 21.76
CA THR A 700 -33.60 -3.09 21.06
C THR A 700 -32.84 -4.33 21.49
N GLN A 701 -33.55 -5.37 21.91
CA GLN A 701 -32.95 -6.65 22.28
C GLN A 701 -32.94 -7.59 21.06
N LEU A 702 -31.75 -8.20 20.81
CA LEU A 702 -31.50 -9.14 19.71
C LEU A 702 -30.88 -10.41 20.27
N THR A 703 -31.08 -11.52 19.58
CA THR A 703 -30.40 -12.79 19.89
C THR A 703 -29.47 -13.18 18.74
N LEU A 704 -28.20 -13.49 19.06
CA LEU A 704 -27.26 -14.13 18.16
C LEU A 704 -27.07 -15.59 18.57
N GLY A 705 -27.01 -16.47 17.59
CA GLY A 705 -26.62 -17.85 17.78
C GLY A 705 -25.15 -18.00 18.21
N PRO A 706 -24.72 -19.23 18.54
CA PRO A 706 -23.32 -19.51 18.88
C PRO A 706 -22.42 -19.21 17.69
N ARG A 707 -21.26 -18.60 17.97
CA ARG A 707 -20.20 -18.30 16.99
C ARG A 707 -20.74 -17.74 15.66
N SER A 708 -21.58 -16.72 15.74
CA SER A 708 -22.30 -16.14 14.60
C SER A 708 -22.15 -14.62 14.49
N SER A 709 -22.39 -14.11 13.30
CA SER A 709 -22.43 -12.68 13.01
C SER A 709 -23.64 -12.30 12.17
N ARG A 710 -24.04 -11.02 12.22
CA ARG A 710 -25.02 -10.39 11.34
C ARG A 710 -24.49 -9.04 10.85
N VAL A 711 -24.80 -8.69 9.62
CA VAL A 711 -24.54 -7.37 9.06
C VAL A 711 -25.88 -6.76 8.63
N LEU A 712 -26.39 -5.87 9.47
CA LEU A 712 -27.69 -5.25 9.26
C LEU A 712 -27.50 -3.98 8.39
N VAL A 713 -28.23 -3.90 7.31
CA VAL A 713 -28.28 -2.71 6.43
C VAL A 713 -29.69 -2.12 6.46
N GLN A 714 -29.80 -0.80 6.38
CA GLN A 714 -31.09 -0.15 6.38
C GLN A 714 -31.89 -0.53 5.13
N ALA A 715 -33.11 -1.03 5.30
CA ALA A 715 -33.97 -1.37 4.19
C ALA A 715 -34.31 -0.12 3.38
N GLN A 716 -34.13 -0.17 2.05
CA GLN A 716 -34.58 0.91 1.19
C GLN A 716 -36.11 1.06 1.33
N ARG A 717 -36.59 2.30 1.47
CA ARG A 717 -38.01 2.62 1.59
C ARG A 717 -38.77 2.35 0.31
#